data_0cc53c7fb338696d073d207a922f71a0
#
_entry.id   0cc53c7fb338696d073d207a922f71a0
#
_cell.length_a   1.000
_cell.length_b   1.000
_cell.length_c   1.000
_cell.angle_alpha   90.00
_cell.angle_beta   90.00
_cell.angle_gamma   90.00
#
_symmetry.space_group_name_H-M   'P 1'
#
loop_
_entity.id
_entity.type
_entity.pdbx_description
1 polymer ?
#
loop_
_entity_poly.entity_id
_entity_poly.type
_entity_poly.pdbx_seq_one_letter_code
_entity_poly.pdbx_strand_id
1 'polypeptide(L)'
;MTATTAASSGDVDYRPSYGAAAIAATLVLVLYIATLAPSTAMWDTSEYLAAAFTLGLPHPPGNPFFVLLGRFFSILPIAPNVAMRINILAALCSAVSAGMWFLIAERVLAGWLPRRWQRIAGGALAALIGSTAFTVWAQSVVNEKVYTVSLVGMAIVSWLTVRWCDDPEGPKADRLLILIAYLSGLGYANHMAGFLALPAVFVAVVVIRPRTFLRWKLVLAGLLAIVLGMTPFLAQPIRSAYFPRINEGETTGCVTKIAVGCTFSDLTYQRFMYNFNRTQYGKPAVTDRQIPFTAQIGMWWTYFRWQWLRDANGTHAAAQEVLAWIFLLLGLLGGWVHWQRDRRSFWFFGPLIFTVTLLLIYYMNFKYGYSQSPELGDAVPREVRDRDYFYLWSFSAWSVWVALGLFNVWERIAQMFGSDSVRMGADTVEVPRQSSWMAASPLLLLAVIPLFANWTAASRHGQTDTRDFAHDLLESVEPYGVLITVGDNDTFPLWYAQEVEGIRPDVTVLCTSLLNTDWYTRQLIRNPIRPYDLADGPLAYAGSTWPQPTKAPINLTYTQSDSVPPAVALDANQDLKTASGYTFTVHPRELDGGFHGLERADLFVLYIIRDAFPSTPVYFSRTDGSYPDEMGFGNYLVTTGLARKLVAVPPTASATMVHLPSEGWFDIGTTYSLWTKTFDAPKSLARRDGWVDRPSVGIPYVYIRTGAVLAEALVQVGRAADAQKVMATTERVAKGTGLTDLLAAQQQQ
;
A
#
# COMPACT_ATOMS: atom_id res chain seq x y z
N MET A 1 -36.26 -31.62 -20.17
CA MET A 1 -34.80 -31.39 -20.13
C MET A 1 -34.21 -31.95 -21.41
N THR A 2 -34.23 -31.19 -22.49
CA THR A 2 -33.60 -31.56 -23.75
C THR A 2 -32.17 -31.02 -23.72
N ALA A 3 -31.21 -31.92 -23.72
CA ALA A 3 -29.80 -31.61 -23.84
C ALA A 3 -29.56 -30.97 -25.21
N THR A 4 -29.37 -29.66 -25.23
CA THR A 4 -28.91 -28.96 -26.42
C THR A 4 -27.45 -29.36 -26.61
N THR A 5 -27.19 -30.17 -27.61
CA THR A 5 -25.85 -30.53 -28.09
C THR A 5 -25.04 -29.26 -28.31
N ALA A 6 -23.87 -29.19 -27.68
CA ALA A 6 -22.93 -28.12 -27.91
C ALA A 6 -22.64 -28.01 -29.42
N ALA A 7 -23.02 -26.90 -30.03
CA ALA A 7 -22.64 -26.59 -31.38
C ALA A 7 -21.12 -26.71 -31.49
N SER A 8 -20.63 -27.47 -32.48
CA SER A 8 -19.23 -27.51 -32.84
C SER A 8 -18.79 -26.04 -33.04
N SER A 9 -17.69 -25.65 -32.45
CA SER A 9 -17.07 -24.32 -32.57
C SER A 9 -16.65 -24.08 -34.01
N GLY A 10 -17.61 -23.80 -34.88
CA GLY A 10 -17.35 -23.19 -36.19
C GLY A 10 -16.83 -21.79 -35.94
N ASP A 11 -15.77 -21.42 -36.61
CA ASP A 11 -15.07 -20.14 -36.55
C ASP A 11 -16.06 -18.95 -36.47
N VAL A 12 -16.32 -18.49 -35.26
CA VAL A 12 -16.91 -17.17 -35.13
C VAL A 12 -15.77 -16.19 -35.43
N ASP A 13 -15.84 -15.48 -36.55
CA ASP A 13 -14.89 -14.40 -36.92
C ASP A 13 -15.04 -13.30 -35.85
N TYR A 14 -14.46 -13.58 -34.66
CA TYR A 14 -14.49 -12.66 -33.53
C TYR A 14 -13.42 -11.58 -33.72
N ARG A 15 -13.87 -10.35 -33.91
CA ARG A 15 -13.02 -9.16 -33.95
C ARG A 15 -13.19 -8.39 -32.65
N PRO A 16 -12.14 -8.30 -31.80
CA PRO A 16 -12.20 -7.55 -30.55
C PRO A 16 -12.60 -6.10 -30.77
N SER A 17 -13.48 -5.58 -29.90
CA SER A 17 -13.92 -4.19 -29.94
C SER A 17 -12.93 -3.28 -29.21
N TYR A 18 -11.67 -3.21 -29.67
CA TYR A 18 -10.61 -2.40 -29.03
C TYR A 18 -11.02 -0.94 -28.81
N GLY A 19 -11.76 -0.33 -29.74
CA GLY A 19 -12.26 1.04 -29.57
C GLY A 19 -13.23 1.18 -28.38
N ALA A 20 -14.16 0.21 -28.21
CA ALA A 20 -15.07 0.23 -27.07
C ALA A 20 -14.33 -0.04 -25.76
N ALA A 21 -13.37 -0.95 -25.74
CA ALA A 21 -12.52 -1.21 -24.58
C ALA A 21 -11.68 0.03 -24.20
N ALA A 22 -11.14 0.75 -25.20
CA ALA A 22 -10.41 1.99 -24.95
C ALA A 22 -11.31 3.09 -24.37
N ILE A 23 -12.55 3.21 -24.86
CA ILE A 23 -13.54 4.14 -24.29
C ILE A 23 -13.84 3.76 -22.83
N ALA A 24 -14.09 2.49 -22.55
CA ALA A 24 -14.34 2.03 -21.17
C ALA A 24 -13.14 2.32 -20.26
N ALA A 25 -11.91 2.00 -20.71
CA ALA A 25 -10.69 2.32 -19.98
C ALA A 25 -10.52 3.83 -19.74
N THR A 26 -10.85 4.67 -20.74
CA THR A 26 -10.79 6.13 -20.60
C THR A 26 -11.79 6.64 -19.57
N LEU A 27 -13.02 6.12 -19.55
CA LEU A 27 -14.04 6.50 -18.55
C LEU A 27 -13.57 6.09 -17.15
N VAL A 28 -12.98 4.92 -16.98
CA VAL A 28 -12.38 4.48 -15.72
C VAL A 28 -11.21 5.40 -15.32
N LEU A 29 -10.35 5.77 -16.28
CA LEU A 29 -9.26 6.70 -16.01
C LEU A 29 -9.78 8.07 -15.55
N VAL A 30 -10.83 8.59 -16.19
CA VAL A 30 -11.47 9.85 -15.78
C VAL A 30 -12.01 9.75 -14.35
N LEU A 31 -12.68 8.64 -13.99
CA LEU A 31 -13.13 8.39 -12.62
C LEU A 31 -11.96 8.42 -11.63
N TYR A 32 -10.87 7.72 -11.95
CA TYR A 32 -9.71 7.64 -11.06
C TYR A 32 -8.95 8.96 -10.95
N ILE A 33 -8.84 9.73 -12.03
CA ILE A 33 -8.26 11.09 -11.98
C ILE A 33 -9.13 12.04 -11.14
N ALA A 34 -10.46 11.96 -11.26
CA ALA A 34 -11.39 12.78 -10.46
C ALA A 34 -11.31 12.47 -8.96
N THR A 35 -10.90 11.27 -8.60
CA THR A 35 -10.80 10.80 -7.21
C THR A 35 -9.34 10.57 -6.74
N LEU A 36 -8.36 11.04 -7.53
CA LEU A 36 -6.93 10.85 -7.31
C LEU A 36 -6.43 11.52 -6.03
N ALA A 37 -5.51 10.88 -5.33
CA ALA A 37 -4.77 11.47 -4.23
C ALA A 37 -3.88 12.62 -4.73
N PRO A 38 -4.00 13.83 -4.18
CA PRO A 38 -3.21 14.99 -4.61
C PRO A 38 -1.77 14.96 -4.08
N SER A 39 -1.46 14.09 -3.13
CA SER A 39 -0.17 13.98 -2.48
C SER A 39 0.14 12.51 -2.14
N THR A 40 1.07 12.31 -1.21
CA THR A 40 1.39 10.99 -0.65
C THR A 40 0.29 10.48 0.27
N ALA A 41 0.40 9.21 0.72
CA ALA A 41 -0.50 8.59 1.69
C ALA A 41 0.30 7.75 2.70
N MET A 42 -0.38 7.28 3.73
CA MET A 42 0.19 6.39 4.76
C MET A 42 0.72 5.09 4.17
N TRP A 43 1.39 4.31 5.00
CA TRP A 43 2.02 3.05 4.68
C TRP A 43 3.14 3.19 3.64
N ASP A 44 3.26 2.23 2.73
CA ASP A 44 4.37 2.16 1.80
C ASP A 44 4.33 3.22 0.67
N THR A 45 3.23 3.99 0.53
CA THR A 45 3.10 5.02 -0.52
C THR A 45 4.27 5.98 -0.52
N SER A 46 4.55 6.56 0.63
CA SER A 46 5.58 7.60 0.78
C SER A 46 6.97 7.07 0.45
N GLU A 47 7.29 5.86 0.89
CA GLU A 47 8.56 5.19 0.58
C GLU A 47 8.72 4.97 -0.92
N TYR A 48 7.70 4.38 -1.59
CA TYR A 48 7.78 4.11 -3.03
C TYR A 48 7.86 5.37 -3.88
N LEU A 49 7.18 6.44 -3.49
CA LEU A 49 7.28 7.73 -4.18
C LEU A 49 8.69 8.30 -4.05
N ALA A 50 9.25 8.30 -2.85
CA ALA A 50 10.59 8.80 -2.58
C ALA A 50 11.67 7.92 -3.24
N ALA A 51 11.55 6.59 -3.16
CA ALA A 51 12.47 5.67 -3.83
C ALA A 51 12.42 5.81 -5.36
N ALA A 52 11.24 5.96 -5.95
CA ALA A 52 11.11 6.20 -7.39
C ALA A 52 11.74 7.54 -7.80
N PHE A 53 11.49 8.60 -7.05
CA PHE A 53 12.04 9.94 -7.34
C PHE A 53 13.56 9.98 -7.24
N THR A 54 14.16 9.33 -6.23
CA THR A 54 15.61 9.30 -6.02
C THR A 54 16.34 8.20 -6.81
N LEU A 55 15.60 7.33 -7.54
CA LEU A 55 16.12 6.06 -8.07
C LEU A 55 16.79 5.22 -6.97
N GLY A 56 16.17 5.19 -5.80
CA GLY A 56 16.60 4.41 -4.65
C GLY A 56 16.11 2.95 -4.70
N LEU A 57 16.32 2.26 -3.58
CA LEU A 57 15.84 0.90 -3.37
C LEU A 57 14.80 0.93 -2.23
N PRO A 58 13.52 0.70 -2.51
CA PRO A 58 12.53 0.49 -1.47
C PRO A 58 12.71 -0.88 -0.82
N HIS A 59 11.94 -1.17 0.22
CA HIS A 59 12.04 -2.41 0.99
C HIS A 59 12.09 -3.69 0.12
N PRO A 60 12.73 -4.78 0.63
CA PRO A 60 12.91 -6.03 -0.14
C PRO A 60 11.62 -6.57 -0.77
N PRO A 61 11.65 -6.97 -2.05
CA PRO A 61 12.83 -7.17 -2.90
C PRO A 61 13.25 -5.96 -3.73
N GLY A 62 12.84 -4.73 -3.40
CA GLY A 62 13.27 -3.49 -4.05
C GLY A 62 12.54 -3.13 -5.36
N ASN A 63 11.67 -3.99 -5.88
CA ASN A 63 10.73 -3.76 -6.99
C ASN A 63 11.29 -2.91 -8.16
N PRO A 64 12.42 -3.29 -8.78
CA PRO A 64 13.20 -2.42 -9.65
C PRO A 64 12.46 -1.95 -10.90
N PHE A 65 11.55 -2.75 -11.46
CA PHE A 65 10.77 -2.33 -12.62
C PHE A 65 9.81 -1.18 -12.26
N PHE A 66 9.19 -1.24 -11.07
CA PHE A 66 8.36 -0.14 -10.59
C PHE A 66 9.19 1.13 -10.36
N VAL A 67 10.36 1.03 -9.73
CA VAL A 67 11.23 2.20 -9.45
C VAL A 67 11.60 2.91 -10.76
N LEU A 68 11.93 2.17 -11.82
CA LEU A 68 12.21 2.73 -13.13
C LEU A 68 10.99 3.41 -13.77
N LEU A 69 9.81 2.77 -13.71
CA LEU A 69 8.56 3.35 -14.21
C LEU A 69 8.16 4.59 -13.40
N GLY A 70 8.20 4.51 -12.08
CA GLY A 70 7.87 5.61 -11.19
C GLY A 70 8.82 6.80 -11.40
N ARG A 71 10.13 6.54 -11.62
CA ARG A 71 11.08 7.59 -12.00
C ARG A 71 10.70 8.26 -13.30
N PHE A 72 10.36 7.48 -14.32
CA PHE A 72 9.89 8.03 -15.60
C PHE A 72 8.69 8.94 -15.40
N PHE A 73 7.67 8.50 -14.66
CA PHE A 73 6.48 9.32 -14.38
C PHE A 73 6.81 10.55 -13.52
N SER A 74 7.73 10.45 -12.57
CA SER A 74 8.11 11.56 -11.70
C SER A 74 8.67 12.77 -12.45
N ILE A 75 9.31 12.57 -13.60
CA ILE A 75 9.89 13.63 -14.43
C ILE A 75 8.94 14.16 -15.50
N LEU A 76 7.82 13.49 -15.79
CA LEU A 76 6.84 13.95 -16.77
C LEU A 76 6.05 15.15 -16.22
N PRO A 77 5.88 16.24 -16.98
CA PRO A 77 5.15 17.44 -16.53
C PRO A 77 3.62 17.27 -16.68
N ILE A 78 3.06 16.12 -16.25
CA ILE A 78 1.65 15.76 -16.41
C ILE A 78 0.78 16.14 -15.20
N ALA A 79 1.40 16.54 -14.09
CA ALA A 79 0.72 16.99 -12.88
C ALA A 79 1.64 17.93 -12.07
N PRO A 80 1.08 18.72 -11.11
CA PRO A 80 1.84 19.74 -10.37
C PRO A 80 3.01 19.18 -9.56
N ASN A 81 2.81 18.06 -8.87
CA ASN A 81 3.82 17.48 -7.98
C ASN A 81 4.16 16.03 -8.34
N VAL A 82 5.24 15.52 -7.76
CA VAL A 82 5.77 14.18 -8.03
C VAL A 82 4.78 13.08 -7.60
N ALA A 83 4.13 13.23 -6.44
CA ALA A 83 3.19 12.24 -5.95
C ALA A 83 2.02 12.05 -6.93
N MET A 84 1.39 13.14 -7.38
CA MET A 84 0.32 13.05 -8.37
C MET A 84 0.77 12.38 -9.67
N ARG A 85 1.99 12.67 -10.15
CA ARG A 85 2.52 12.07 -11.38
C ARG A 85 2.64 10.55 -11.26
N ILE A 86 3.10 10.05 -10.12
CA ILE A 86 3.22 8.60 -9.87
C ILE A 86 1.84 7.99 -9.55
N ASN A 87 0.93 8.71 -8.88
CA ASN A 87 -0.44 8.27 -8.67
C ASN A 87 -1.20 8.11 -10.01
N ILE A 88 -0.93 8.97 -11.01
CA ILE A 88 -1.46 8.82 -12.37
C ILE A 88 -0.98 7.51 -13.03
N LEU A 89 0.25 7.05 -12.76
CA LEU A 89 0.69 5.73 -13.22
C LEU A 89 -0.21 4.63 -12.67
N ALA A 90 -0.55 4.66 -11.37
CA ALA A 90 -1.45 3.69 -10.76
C ALA A 90 -2.84 3.71 -11.41
N ALA A 91 -3.42 4.90 -11.60
CA ALA A 91 -4.71 5.09 -12.25
C ALA A 91 -4.72 4.57 -13.70
N LEU A 92 -3.66 4.87 -14.47
CA LEU A 92 -3.51 4.42 -15.85
C LEU A 92 -3.40 2.89 -15.95
N CYS A 93 -2.58 2.27 -15.10
CA CYS A 93 -2.43 0.82 -15.08
C CYS A 93 -3.77 0.10 -14.79
N SER A 94 -4.52 0.59 -13.82
CA SER A 94 -5.82 0.01 -13.47
C SER A 94 -6.89 0.27 -14.54
N ALA A 95 -6.89 1.43 -15.17
CA ALA A 95 -7.79 1.73 -16.29
C ALA A 95 -7.52 0.82 -17.50
N VAL A 96 -6.26 0.59 -17.84
CA VAL A 96 -5.89 -0.38 -18.91
C VAL A 96 -6.31 -1.80 -18.51
N SER A 97 -6.18 -2.18 -17.23
CA SER A 97 -6.66 -3.48 -16.74
C SER A 97 -8.15 -3.65 -16.94
N ALA A 98 -8.95 -2.62 -16.64
CA ALA A 98 -10.40 -2.62 -16.87
C ALA A 98 -10.74 -2.82 -18.37
N GLY A 99 -9.95 -2.21 -19.28
CA GLY A 99 -10.06 -2.45 -20.72
C GLY A 99 -9.75 -3.90 -21.12
N MET A 100 -8.79 -4.55 -20.46
CA MET A 100 -8.49 -5.97 -20.73
C MET A 100 -9.61 -6.89 -20.22
N TRP A 101 -10.16 -6.63 -19.03
CA TRP A 101 -11.32 -7.37 -18.49
C TRP A 101 -12.57 -7.18 -19.37
N PHE A 102 -12.78 -5.97 -19.90
CA PHE A 102 -13.80 -5.72 -20.92
C PHE A 102 -13.64 -6.67 -22.11
N LEU A 103 -12.44 -6.75 -22.70
CA LEU A 103 -12.15 -7.58 -23.86
C LEU A 103 -12.34 -9.09 -23.59
N ILE A 104 -11.97 -9.54 -22.39
CA ILE A 104 -12.17 -10.94 -21.98
C ILE A 104 -13.66 -11.25 -21.85
N ALA A 105 -14.43 -10.41 -21.17
CA ALA A 105 -15.88 -10.60 -21.04
C ALA A 105 -16.58 -10.54 -22.41
N GLU A 106 -16.24 -9.57 -23.27
CA GLU A 106 -16.75 -9.47 -24.63
C GLU A 106 -16.45 -10.74 -25.45
N ARG A 107 -15.22 -11.29 -25.34
CA ARG A 107 -14.81 -12.48 -26.06
C ARG A 107 -15.60 -13.73 -25.60
N VAL A 108 -15.77 -13.90 -24.30
CA VAL A 108 -16.56 -15.02 -23.77
C VAL A 108 -18.00 -14.94 -24.27
N LEU A 109 -18.60 -13.74 -24.25
CA LEU A 109 -19.96 -13.51 -24.74
C LEU A 109 -20.11 -13.74 -26.26
N ALA A 110 -19.04 -13.61 -27.03
CA ALA A 110 -19.08 -13.86 -28.47
C ALA A 110 -19.45 -15.31 -28.81
N GLY A 111 -19.24 -16.24 -27.89
CA GLY A 111 -19.59 -17.65 -28.07
C GLY A 111 -21.08 -17.93 -28.13
N TRP A 112 -21.95 -16.99 -27.67
CA TRP A 112 -23.40 -17.24 -27.70
C TRP A 112 -24.25 -16.02 -28.09
N LEU A 113 -23.69 -14.80 -28.14
CA LEU A 113 -24.46 -13.60 -28.47
C LEU A 113 -24.17 -13.12 -29.89
N PRO A 114 -25.19 -13.05 -30.77
CA PRO A 114 -24.99 -12.68 -32.16
C PRO A 114 -24.70 -11.19 -32.36
N ARG A 115 -25.30 -10.32 -31.54
CA ARG A 115 -25.25 -8.88 -31.74
C ARG A 115 -24.08 -8.24 -31.00
N ARG A 116 -23.27 -7.46 -31.72
CA ARG A 116 -22.07 -6.79 -31.18
C ARG A 116 -22.36 -5.91 -29.96
N TRP A 117 -23.48 -5.18 -29.94
CA TRP A 117 -23.80 -4.31 -28.82
C TRP A 117 -24.00 -5.06 -27.50
N GLN A 118 -24.55 -6.30 -27.54
CA GLN A 118 -24.73 -7.13 -26.35
C GLN A 118 -23.37 -7.51 -25.73
N ARG A 119 -22.41 -7.87 -26.58
CA ARG A 119 -21.05 -8.21 -26.16
C ARG A 119 -20.34 -7.03 -25.57
N ILE A 120 -20.48 -5.84 -26.20
CA ILE A 120 -19.94 -4.58 -25.69
C ILE A 120 -20.57 -4.22 -24.34
N ALA A 121 -21.89 -4.40 -24.16
CA ALA A 121 -22.56 -4.16 -22.89
C ALA A 121 -22.00 -5.07 -21.77
N GLY A 122 -21.80 -6.37 -22.03
CA GLY A 122 -21.18 -7.26 -21.06
C GLY A 122 -19.74 -6.92 -20.72
N GLY A 123 -18.95 -6.51 -21.72
CA GLY A 123 -17.60 -5.97 -21.49
C GLY A 123 -17.61 -4.70 -20.62
N ALA A 124 -18.54 -3.78 -20.89
CA ALA A 124 -18.69 -2.56 -20.10
C ALA A 124 -19.10 -2.84 -18.66
N LEU A 125 -19.97 -3.85 -18.42
CA LEU A 125 -20.31 -4.29 -17.06
C LEU A 125 -19.09 -4.82 -16.32
N ALA A 126 -18.24 -5.62 -16.96
CA ALA A 126 -17.03 -6.15 -16.32
C ALA A 126 -16.06 -5.01 -15.96
N ALA A 127 -15.83 -4.06 -16.86
CA ALA A 127 -15.01 -2.89 -16.60
C ALA A 127 -15.56 -2.03 -15.46
N LEU A 128 -16.88 -1.73 -15.44
CA LEU A 128 -17.52 -0.93 -14.41
C LEU A 128 -17.45 -1.59 -13.04
N ILE A 129 -17.91 -2.84 -12.92
CA ILE A 129 -17.95 -3.57 -11.64
C ILE A 129 -16.54 -3.72 -11.07
N GLY A 130 -15.55 -4.10 -11.90
CA GLY A 130 -14.18 -4.31 -11.46
C GLY A 130 -13.49 -3.02 -11.03
N SER A 131 -13.73 -1.91 -11.74
CA SER A 131 -13.09 -0.63 -11.44
C SER A 131 -13.71 0.11 -10.24
N THR A 132 -14.96 -0.22 -9.88
CA THR A 132 -15.67 0.42 -8.74
C THR A 132 -15.69 -0.45 -7.48
N ALA A 133 -15.15 -1.68 -7.54
CA ALA A 133 -14.87 -2.48 -6.37
C ALA A 133 -13.90 -1.72 -5.43
N PHE A 134 -14.21 -1.66 -4.12
CA PHE A 134 -13.53 -0.77 -3.16
C PHE A 134 -12.01 -0.86 -3.21
N THR A 135 -11.44 -2.04 -3.00
CA THR A 135 -9.98 -2.22 -2.95
C THR A 135 -9.33 -1.86 -4.30
N VAL A 136 -9.97 -2.24 -5.42
CA VAL A 136 -9.46 -1.91 -6.76
C VAL A 136 -9.43 -0.40 -6.96
N TRP A 137 -10.51 0.29 -6.61
CA TRP A 137 -10.58 1.76 -6.72
C TRP A 137 -9.60 2.46 -5.78
N ALA A 138 -9.63 2.11 -4.50
CA ALA A 138 -8.77 2.73 -3.48
C ALA A 138 -7.27 2.60 -3.80
N GLN A 139 -6.85 1.45 -4.36
CA GLN A 139 -5.46 1.21 -4.80
C GLN A 139 -5.12 1.87 -6.14
N SER A 140 -6.12 2.26 -6.93
CA SER A 140 -5.93 2.88 -8.25
C SER A 140 -5.79 4.40 -8.20
N VAL A 141 -6.24 5.03 -7.13
CA VAL A 141 -6.19 6.49 -6.95
C VAL A 141 -5.04 6.98 -6.09
N VAL A 142 -4.21 6.05 -5.64
CA VAL A 142 -2.95 6.30 -4.93
C VAL A 142 -1.97 5.20 -5.26
N ASN A 143 -0.70 5.52 -5.35
CA ASN A 143 0.33 4.51 -5.54
C ASN A 143 0.79 3.98 -4.17
N GLU A 144 -0.01 3.14 -3.52
CA GLU A 144 0.38 2.57 -2.23
C GLU A 144 1.57 1.62 -2.34
N LYS A 145 1.59 0.83 -3.41
CA LYS A 145 2.71 -0.06 -3.81
C LYS A 145 2.69 -0.27 -5.32
N VAL A 146 3.35 -1.33 -5.72
CA VAL A 146 3.51 -1.79 -7.10
C VAL A 146 2.30 -2.57 -7.65
N TYR A 147 1.18 -2.63 -6.91
CA TYR A 147 0.09 -3.59 -7.18
C TYR A 147 -0.66 -3.30 -8.46
N THR A 148 -0.90 -2.04 -8.78
CA THR A 148 -1.61 -1.65 -10.01
C THR A 148 -0.80 -1.96 -11.26
N VAL A 149 0.54 -1.83 -11.20
CA VAL A 149 1.45 -2.26 -12.27
C VAL A 149 1.41 -3.78 -12.44
N SER A 150 1.36 -4.55 -11.33
CA SER A 150 1.16 -6.00 -11.42
C SER A 150 -0.22 -6.37 -11.97
N LEU A 151 -1.27 -5.59 -11.64
CA LEU A 151 -2.63 -5.81 -12.11
C LEU A 151 -2.71 -5.69 -13.63
N VAL A 152 -2.13 -4.64 -14.22
CA VAL A 152 -2.11 -4.47 -15.67
C VAL A 152 -1.30 -5.56 -16.35
N GLY A 153 -0.18 -5.98 -15.76
CA GLY A 153 0.61 -7.11 -16.24
C GLY A 153 -0.21 -8.40 -16.31
N MET A 154 -0.91 -8.74 -15.22
CA MET A 154 -1.78 -9.91 -15.15
C MET A 154 -2.96 -9.81 -16.14
N ALA A 155 -3.60 -8.65 -16.26
CA ALA A 155 -4.73 -8.46 -17.17
C ALA A 155 -4.31 -8.59 -18.65
N ILE A 156 -3.13 -8.06 -19.03
CA ILE A 156 -2.57 -8.22 -20.38
C ILE A 156 -2.22 -9.68 -20.64
N VAL A 157 -1.52 -10.35 -19.71
CA VAL A 157 -1.20 -11.79 -19.83
C VAL A 157 -2.48 -12.61 -19.98
N SER A 158 -3.53 -12.28 -19.22
CA SER A 158 -4.83 -12.95 -19.30
C SER A 158 -5.48 -12.76 -20.68
N TRP A 159 -5.50 -11.54 -21.18
CA TRP A 159 -6.01 -11.28 -22.53
C TRP A 159 -5.22 -12.04 -23.60
N LEU A 160 -3.89 -11.99 -23.56
CA LEU A 160 -3.05 -12.71 -24.52
C LEU A 160 -3.28 -14.23 -24.47
N THR A 161 -3.48 -14.77 -23.26
CA THR A 161 -3.77 -16.20 -23.08
C THR A 161 -5.13 -16.57 -23.65
N VAL A 162 -6.18 -15.77 -23.44
CA VAL A 162 -7.48 -15.97 -24.06
C VAL A 162 -7.36 -15.92 -25.59
N ARG A 163 -6.58 -14.98 -26.13
CA ARG A 163 -6.30 -14.93 -27.59
C ARG A 163 -5.52 -16.15 -28.09
N TRP A 164 -4.61 -16.66 -27.28
CA TRP A 164 -3.91 -17.92 -27.58
C TRP A 164 -4.88 -19.11 -27.60
N CYS A 165 -5.84 -19.17 -26.67
CA CYS A 165 -6.88 -20.20 -26.64
C CYS A 165 -7.78 -20.20 -27.89
N ASP A 166 -7.96 -19.05 -28.56
CA ASP A 166 -8.74 -18.94 -29.78
C ASP A 166 -8.08 -19.71 -30.96
N ASP A 167 -6.76 -19.60 -31.11
CA ASP A 167 -6.00 -20.22 -32.21
C ASP A 167 -4.65 -20.78 -31.72
N PRO A 168 -4.67 -21.90 -30.94
CA PRO A 168 -3.45 -22.45 -30.34
C PRO A 168 -2.48 -23.10 -31.33
N GLU A 169 -2.94 -23.44 -32.54
CA GLU A 169 -2.12 -24.01 -33.63
C GLU A 169 -1.73 -22.99 -34.72
N GLY A 170 -2.22 -21.76 -34.58
CA GLY A 170 -2.03 -20.72 -35.56
C GLY A 170 -0.58 -20.17 -35.61
N PRO A 171 -0.27 -19.38 -36.66
CA PRO A 171 1.09 -18.92 -36.92
C PRO A 171 1.65 -17.96 -35.85
N LYS A 172 0.79 -17.42 -34.98
CA LYS A 172 1.17 -16.50 -33.88
C LYS A 172 1.24 -17.18 -32.51
N ALA A 173 0.76 -18.44 -32.38
CA ALA A 173 0.59 -19.12 -31.09
C ALA A 173 1.89 -19.19 -30.29
N ASP A 174 2.99 -19.60 -30.90
CA ASP A 174 4.28 -19.71 -30.22
C ASP A 174 4.82 -18.34 -29.78
N ARG A 175 4.65 -17.31 -30.62
CA ARG A 175 5.06 -15.93 -30.31
C ARG A 175 4.27 -15.36 -29.11
N LEU A 176 2.97 -15.69 -29.03
CA LEU A 176 2.15 -15.30 -27.90
C LEU A 176 2.64 -15.94 -26.60
N LEU A 177 2.98 -17.24 -26.58
CA LEU A 177 3.53 -17.91 -25.41
C LEU A 177 4.87 -17.31 -24.98
N ILE A 178 5.76 -16.98 -25.91
CA ILE A 178 7.04 -16.31 -25.61
C ILE A 178 6.80 -14.91 -25.03
N LEU A 179 5.85 -14.15 -25.59
CA LEU A 179 5.48 -12.83 -25.09
C LEU A 179 4.86 -12.90 -23.67
N ILE A 180 3.98 -13.88 -23.42
CA ILE A 180 3.41 -14.16 -22.10
C ILE A 180 4.54 -14.46 -21.09
N ALA A 181 5.50 -15.30 -21.47
CA ALA A 181 6.66 -15.64 -20.64
C ALA A 181 7.51 -14.39 -20.31
N TYR A 182 7.82 -13.56 -21.32
CA TYR A 182 8.55 -12.29 -21.15
C TYR A 182 7.83 -11.33 -20.20
N LEU A 183 6.53 -11.10 -20.45
CA LEU A 183 5.73 -10.20 -19.62
C LEU A 183 5.58 -10.71 -18.18
N SER A 184 5.53 -12.02 -17.99
CA SER A 184 5.54 -12.61 -16.64
C SER A 184 6.86 -12.37 -15.91
N GLY A 185 8.00 -12.52 -16.59
CA GLY A 185 9.32 -12.18 -16.05
C GLY A 185 9.46 -10.69 -15.70
N LEU A 186 8.98 -9.81 -16.58
CA LEU A 186 8.95 -8.38 -16.35
C LEU A 186 8.01 -8.02 -15.18
N GLY A 187 6.85 -8.67 -15.11
CA GLY A 187 5.92 -8.56 -13.99
C GLY A 187 6.54 -9.01 -12.66
N TYR A 188 7.38 -10.06 -12.67
CA TYR A 188 8.12 -10.49 -11.48
C TYR A 188 9.16 -9.45 -11.03
N ALA A 189 9.82 -8.77 -11.95
CA ALA A 189 10.72 -7.66 -11.64
C ALA A 189 9.99 -6.43 -11.06
N ASN A 190 8.66 -6.35 -11.24
CA ASN A 190 7.79 -5.42 -10.52
C ASN A 190 7.40 -5.97 -9.14
N HIS A 191 6.83 -7.17 -9.09
CA HIS A 191 6.40 -7.86 -7.88
C HIS A 191 6.20 -9.35 -8.18
N MET A 192 6.40 -10.22 -7.19
CA MET A 192 6.17 -11.67 -7.36
C MET A 192 4.77 -12.03 -7.88
N ALA A 193 3.78 -11.14 -7.70
CA ALA A 193 2.45 -11.26 -8.29
C ALA A 193 2.46 -11.31 -9.84
N GLY A 194 3.54 -10.90 -10.49
CA GLY A 194 3.73 -11.07 -11.94
C GLY A 194 3.64 -12.52 -12.40
N PHE A 195 3.87 -13.49 -11.52
CA PHE A 195 3.75 -14.91 -11.81
C PHE A 195 2.37 -15.52 -11.48
N LEU A 196 1.44 -14.76 -10.90
CA LEU A 196 0.12 -15.29 -10.49
C LEU A 196 -0.71 -15.85 -11.64
N ALA A 197 -0.52 -15.37 -12.87
CA ALA A 197 -1.23 -15.92 -14.02
C ALA A 197 -0.61 -17.22 -14.57
N LEU A 198 0.68 -17.50 -14.28
CA LEU A 198 1.40 -18.64 -14.87
C LEU A 198 0.79 -20.02 -14.57
N PRO A 199 0.32 -20.32 -13.35
CA PRO A 199 -0.36 -21.60 -13.09
C PRO A 199 -1.57 -21.80 -14.01
N ALA A 200 -2.35 -20.76 -14.25
CA ALA A 200 -3.50 -20.81 -15.14
C ALA A 200 -3.10 -20.95 -16.62
N VAL A 201 -2.05 -20.23 -17.06
CA VAL A 201 -1.46 -20.40 -18.39
C VAL A 201 -0.98 -21.84 -18.58
N PHE A 202 -0.29 -22.39 -17.58
CA PHE A 202 0.18 -23.77 -17.60
C PHE A 202 -0.99 -24.76 -17.79
N VAL A 203 -2.07 -24.61 -17.01
CA VAL A 203 -3.27 -25.47 -17.12
C VAL A 203 -3.89 -25.34 -18.52
N ALA A 204 -4.04 -24.12 -19.05
CA ALA A 204 -4.55 -23.91 -20.39
C ALA A 204 -3.71 -24.62 -21.45
N VAL A 205 -2.38 -24.51 -21.39
CA VAL A 205 -1.48 -25.16 -22.33
C VAL A 205 -1.53 -26.68 -22.22
N VAL A 206 -1.58 -27.22 -20.99
CA VAL A 206 -1.68 -28.69 -20.76
C VAL A 206 -2.97 -29.24 -21.33
N VAL A 207 -4.09 -28.55 -21.15
CA VAL A 207 -5.41 -29.04 -21.57
C VAL A 207 -5.62 -28.85 -23.08
N ILE A 208 -5.20 -27.70 -23.63
CA ILE A 208 -5.53 -27.36 -25.04
C ILE A 208 -4.46 -27.89 -26.01
N ARG A 209 -3.17 -27.79 -25.65
CA ARG A 209 -2.05 -28.18 -26.53
C ARG A 209 -0.89 -28.80 -25.76
N PRO A 210 -1.06 -30.01 -25.16
CA PRO A 210 -0.04 -30.63 -24.29
C PRO A 210 1.30 -30.89 -24.98
N ARG A 211 1.28 -31.13 -26.29
CA ARG A 211 2.51 -31.32 -27.09
C ARG A 211 3.45 -30.11 -27.10
N THR A 212 3.00 -28.94 -26.65
CA THR A 212 3.83 -27.73 -26.49
C THR A 212 5.05 -28.00 -25.61
N PHE A 213 4.91 -28.78 -24.54
CA PHE A 213 6.02 -29.12 -23.64
C PHE A 213 7.08 -30.05 -24.24
N LEU A 214 6.75 -30.78 -25.29
CA LEU A 214 7.72 -31.59 -26.05
C LEU A 214 8.58 -30.76 -27.02
N ARG A 215 8.21 -29.49 -27.23
CA ARG A 215 8.90 -28.58 -28.14
C ARG A 215 10.01 -27.84 -27.37
N TRP A 216 11.09 -28.56 -27.03
CA TRP A 216 12.17 -28.07 -26.16
C TRP A 216 12.71 -26.68 -26.57
N LYS A 217 12.79 -26.35 -27.88
CA LYS A 217 13.22 -25.02 -28.37
C LYS A 217 12.27 -23.91 -27.96
N LEU A 218 10.95 -24.18 -27.98
CA LEU A 218 9.94 -23.23 -27.53
C LEU A 218 9.97 -23.05 -26.01
N VAL A 219 10.13 -24.16 -25.26
CA VAL A 219 10.28 -24.13 -23.80
C VAL A 219 11.52 -23.32 -23.41
N LEU A 220 12.66 -23.60 -24.05
CA LEU A 220 13.89 -22.84 -23.79
C LEU A 220 13.73 -21.35 -24.15
N ALA A 221 13.10 -21.01 -25.27
CA ALA A 221 12.81 -19.63 -25.65
C ALA A 221 11.92 -18.94 -24.61
N GLY A 222 10.92 -19.64 -24.07
CA GLY A 222 10.06 -19.13 -22.98
C GLY A 222 10.85 -18.88 -21.70
N LEU A 223 11.71 -19.80 -21.27
CA LEU A 223 12.56 -19.61 -20.09
C LEU A 223 13.53 -18.44 -20.26
N LEU A 224 14.16 -18.32 -21.43
CA LEU A 224 15.04 -17.17 -21.75
C LEU A 224 14.25 -15.86 -21.78
N ALA A 225 13.02 -15.87 -22.25
CA ALA A 225 12.14 -14.71 -22.25
C ALA A 225 11.78 -14.27 -20.82
N ILE A 226 11.51 -15.21 -19.88
CA ILE A 226 11.32 -14.89 -18.45
C ILE A 226 12.57 -14.22 -17.88
N VAL A 227 13.76 -14.82 -18.10
CA VAL A 227 15.03 -14.26 -17.62
C VAL A 227 15.28 -12.86 -18.19
N LEU A 228 15.01 -12.67 -19.49
CA LEU A 228 15.10 -11.35 -20.13
C LEU A 228 14.13 -10.35 -19.51
N GLY A 229 12.91 -10.76 -19.20
CA GLY A 229 11.94 -9.92 -18.48
C GLY A 229 12.39 -9.52 -17.08
N MET A 230 13.19 -10.37 -16.40
CA MET A 230 13.72 -10.11 -15.07
C MET A 230 14.96 -9.18 -15.06
N THR A 231 15.48 -8.77 -16.20
CA THR A 231 16.69 -7.92 -16.28
C THR A 231 16.63 -6.61 -15.49
N PRO A 232 15.46 -5.98 -15.18
CA PRO A 232 15.44 -4.81 -14.28
C PRO A 232 16.09 -5.06 -12.91
N PHE A 233 16.17 -6.31 -12.42
CA PHE A 233 16.88 -6.62 -11.19
C PHE A 233 18.36 -6.25 -11.22
N LEU A 234 19.00 -6.20 -12.39
CA LEU A 234 20.38 -5.76 -12.53
C LEU A 234 20.58 -4.29 -12.15
N ALA A 235 19.52 -3.49 -12.17
CA ALA A 235 19.59 -2.10 -11.74
C ALA A 235 19.85 -1.97 -10.22
N GLN A 236 19.45 -2.94 -9.39
CA GLN A 236 19.56 -2.84 -7.94
C GLN A 236 21.02 -2.73 -7.45
N PRO A 237 21.93 -3.69 -7.72
CA PRO A 237 23.31 -3.59 -7.25
C PRO A 237 24.02 -2.34 -7.82
N ILE A 238 23.70 -1.95 -9.05
CA ILE A 238 24.26 -0.76 -9.67
C ILE A 238 23.80 0.49 -8.93
N ARG A 239 22.48 0.65 -8.73
CA ARG A 239 21.94 1.82 -8.05
C ARG A 239 22.33 1.88 -6.59
N SER A 240 22.35 0.75 -5.88
CA SER A 240 22.79 0.65 -4.50
C SER A 240 24.23 1.15 -4.33
N ALA A 241 25.12 0.89 -5.30
CA ALA A 241 26.51 1.34 -5.30
C ALA A 241 26.70 2.86 -5.50
N TYR A 242 25.64 3.59 -5.90
CA TYR A 242 25.60 5.06 -5.91
C TYR A 242 25.11 5.65 -4.58
N PHE A 243 24.76 4.81 -3.61
CA PHE A 243 24.30 5.18 -2.28
C PHE A 243 23.17 6.23 -2.30
N PRO A 244 22.02 5.92 -2.95
CA PRO A 244 20.87 6.81 -2.87
C PRO A 244 20.41 6.95 -1.43
N ARG A 245 19.68 8.03 -1.11
CA ARG A 245 19.18 8.30 0.24
C ARG A 245 18.26 7.21 0.79
N ILE A 246 17.49 6.55 -0.08
CA ILE A 246 16.71 5.36 0.22
C ILE A 246 17.42 4.18 -0.43
N ASN A 247 18.05 3.33 0.36
CA ASN A 247 18.88 2.22 -0.11
C ASN A 247 18.65 0.98 0.74
N GLU A 248 17.37 0.55 0.82
CA GLU A 248 16.98 -0.58 1.65
C GLU A 248 17.60 -1.88 1.16
N GLY A 249 18.08 -2.66 2.13
CA GLY A 249 18.79 -3.90 1.84
C GLY A 249 20.21 -3.73 1.34
N GLU A 250 20.63 -2.53 0.95
CA GLU A 250 22.00 -2.18 0.50
C GLU A 250 22.65 -3.27 -0.35
N THR A 251 22.08 -3.55 -1.54
CA THR A 251 22.46 -4.67 -2.41
C THR A 251 23.82 -4.50 -3.10
N THR A 252 24.79 -3.90 -2.42
CA THR A 252 26.15 -3.65 -2.93
C THR A 252 27.21 -4.04 -1.92
N GLY A 253 28.36 -4.50 -2.41
CA GLY A 253 29.58 -4.69 -1.61
C GLY A 253 30.52 -3.46 -1.63
N CYS A 254 30.16 -2.41 -2.38
CA CYS A 254 30.90 -1.16 -2.39
C CYS A 254 30.74 -0.42 -1.05
N VAL A 255 31.77 0.27 -0.60
CA VAL A 255 31.76 0.99 0.68
C VAL A 255 31.76 2.51 0.49
N THR A 256 32.52 3.02 -0.46
CA THR A 256 32.69 4.49 -0.65
C THR A 256 32.23 4.99 -2.00
N LYS A 257 32.49 4.29 -3.08
CA LYS A 257 32.12 4.65 -4.45
C LYS A 257 31.92 3.41 -5.31
N ILE A 258 31.12 3.57 -6.35
CA ILE A 258 30.91 2.53 -7.34
C ILE A 258 32.22 2.14 -8.04
N ALA A 259 32.49 0.84 -8.15
CA ALA A 259 33.56 0.28 -8.94
C ALA A 259 33.15 -1.11 -9.44
N VAL A 260 33.64 -1.54 -10.60
CA VAL A 260 33.29 -2.84 -11.20
C VAL A 260 33.56 -3.99 -10.24
N GLY A 261 34.73 -4.00 -9.59
CA GLY A 261 35.13 -5.07 -8.68
C GLY A 261 34.24 -5.26 -7.46
N CYS A 262 33.71 -4.20 -6.85
CA CYS A 262 32.80 -4.32 -5.72
C CYS A 262 31.34 -4.48 -6.17
N THR A 263 30.91 -3.87 -7.28
CA THR A 263 29.52 -3.99 -7.77
C THR A 263 29.16 -5.41 -8.20
N PHE A 264 30.15 -6.17 -8.69
CA PHE A 264 29.95 -7.57 -9.12
C PHE A 264 30.72 -8.57 -8.25
N SER A 265 30.96 -8.25 -6.96
CA SER A 265 31.63 -9.11 -5.99
C SER A 265 30.68 -10.16 -5.39
N ASP A 266 31.26 -11.19 -4.75
CA ASP A 266 30.51 -12.19 -3.99
C ASP A 266 29.67 -11.53 -2.87
N LEU A 267 30.18 -10.50 -2.21
CA LEU A 267 29.46 -9.77 -1.19
C LEU A 267 28.22 -9.08 -1.77
N THR A 268 28.33 -8.46 -2.95
CA THR A 268 27.18 -7.88 -3.67
C THR A 268 26.16 -8.96 -4.01
N TYR A 269 26.60 -10.12 -4.50
CA TYR A 269 25.72 -11.24 -4.79
C TYR A 269 24.99 -11.74 -3.53
N GLN A 270 25.68 -11.91 -2.42
CA GLN A 270 25.08 -12.34 -1.15
C GLN A 270 24.04 -11.33 -0.65
N ARG A 271 24.34 -10.03 -0.63
CA ARG A 271 23.42 -8.97 -0.22
C ARG A 271 22.23 -8.86 -1.18
N PHE A 272 22.46 -8.97 -2.48
CA PHE A 272 21.40 -9.01 -3.47
C PHE A 272 20.46 -10.21 -3.25
N MET A 273 21.02 -11.42 -3.03
CA MET A 273 20.21 -12.62 -2.77
C MET A 273 19.45 -12.54 -1.45
N TYR A 274 20.04 -11.96 -0.40
CA TYR A 274 19.37 -11.68 0.87
C TYR A 274 18.12 -10.80 0.65
N ASN A 275 18.28 -9.72 -0.13
CA ASN A 275 17.20 -8.80 -0.50
C ASN A 275 16.16 -9.45 -1.42
N PHE A 276 16.60 -10.13 -2.46
CA PHE A 276 15.76 -10.83 -3.43
C PHE A 276 14.89 -11.91 -2.77
N ASN A 277 15.45 -12.67 -1.85
CA ASN A 277 14.75 -13.70 -1.09
C ASN A 277 13.90 -13.15 0.07
N ARG A 278 13.95 -11.84 0.34
CA ARG A 278 13.22 -11.19 1.44
C ARG A 278 13.57 -11.78 2.81
N THR A 279 14.82 -12.17 3.02
CA THR A 279 15.28 -12.89 4.21
C THR A 279 15.04 -12.11 5.50
N GLN A 280 15.07 -10.78 5.45
CA GLN A 280 14.85 -9.93 6.63
C GLN A 280 13.45 -10.11 7.26
N TYR A 281 12.45 -10.64 6.54
CA TYR A 281 11.09 -10.79 7.08
C TYR A 281 10.82 -12.10 7.79
N GLY A 282 11.72 -13.08 7.73
CA GLY A 282 11.59 -14.36 8.44
C GLY A 282 10.25 -15.07 8.19
N LYS A 283 9.71 -15.04 6.94
CA LYS A 283 8.39 -15.57 6.64
C LYS A 283 8.27 -17.04 7.02
N PRO A 284 7.25 -17.44 7.83
CA PRO A 284 7.00 -18.85 8.17
C PRO A 284 6.81 -19.71 6.92
N ALA A 285 7.13 -21.00 7.01
CA ALA A 285 6.83 -21.95 5.94
C ALA A 285 5.32 -21.97 5.66
N VAL A 286 4.94 -22.17 4.40
CA VAL A 286 3.52 -22.20 4.00
C VAL A 286 2.74 -23.32 4.71
N THR A 287 3.43 -24.38 5.10
CA THR A 287 2.87 -25.52 5.86
C THR A 287 2.72 -25.22 7.35
N ASP A 288 3.46 -24.25 7.87
CA ASP A 288 3.36 -23.80 9.26
C ASP A 288 2.27 -22.72 9.36
N ARG A 289 1.03 -23.19 9.59
CA ARG A 289 -0.15 -22.31 9.55
C ARG A 289 -0.20 -21.40 10.75
N GLN A 290 -0.23 -20.08 10.51
CA GLN A 290 -0.32 -19.08 11.58
C GLN A 290 -1.70 -19.05 12.26
N ILE A 291 -2.77 -19.37 11.50
CA ILE A 291 -4.15 -19.54 11.97
C ILE A 291 -4.84 -20.59 11.13
N PRO A 292 -6.00 -21.16 11.58
CA PRO A 292 -6.77 -22.11 10.76
C PRO A 292 -7.12 -21.57 9.38
N PHE A 293 -7.03 -22.41 8.36
CA PHE A 293 -7.31 -21.99 6.96
C PHE A 293 -8.72 -21.44 6.78
N THR A 294 -9.70 -21.96 7.53
CA THR A 294 -11.07 -21.42 7.54
C THR A 294 -11.14 -19.98 8.02
N ALA A 295 -10.33 -19.60 9.01
CA ALA A 295 -10.22 -18.21 9.47
C ALA A 295 -9.58 -17.32 8.40
N GLN A 296 -8.62 -17.84 7.63
CA GLN A 296 -8.02 -17.11 6.49
C GLN A 296 -9.01 -16.92 5.34
N ILE A 297 -9.89 -17.89 5.07
CA ILE A 297 -11.04 -17.71 4.16
C ILE A 297 -11.99 -16.64 4.72
N GLY A 298 -12.25 -16.65 6.04
CA GLY A 298 -13.06 -15.62 6.71
C GLY A 298 -12.46 -14.20 6.57
N MET A 299 -11.13 -14.07 6.59
CA MET A 299 -10.46 -12.80 6.30
C MET A 299 -10.72 -12.34 4.86
N TRP A 300 -10.54 -13.24 3.88
CA TRP A 300 -10.86 -12.93 2.48
C TRP A 300 -12.33 -12.55 2.31
N TRP A 301 -13.26 -13.24 2.98
CA TRP A 301 -14.69 -12.92 2.96
C TRP A 301 -14.96 -11.51 3.51
N THR A 302 -14.31 -11.13 4.59
CA THR A 302 -14.39 -9.76 5.13
C THR A 302 -14.01 -8.73 4.08
N TYR A 303 -12.89 -8.96 3.37
CA TYR A 303 -12.45 -8.07 2.31
C TYR A 303 -13.31 -8.16 1.04
N PHE A 304 -13.88 -9.32 0.71
CA PHE A 304 -14.83 -9.46 -0.38
C PHE A 304 -16.11 -8.65 -0.16
N ARG A 305 -16.63 -8.61 1.06
CA ARG A 305 -17.78 -7.76 1.41
C ARG A 305 -17.51 -6.29 1.16
N TRP A 306 -16.31 -5.82 1.47
CA TRP A 306 -15.92 -4.42 1.25
C TRP A 306 -15.96 -3.99 -0.21
N GLN A 307 -15.82 -4.91 -1.14
CA GLN A 307 -15.78 -4.57 -2.57
C GLN A 307 -17.08 -3.90 -3.04
N TRP A 308 -18.20 -4.28 -2.46
CA TRP A 308 -19.54 -3.91 -2.93
C TRP A 308 -20.14 -2.73 -2.16
N LEU A 309 -19.77 -2.59 -0.91
CA LEU A 309 -20.12 -1.48 -0.01
C LEU A 309 -19.07 -1.40 1.10
N ARG A 310 -18.23 -0.37 1.10
CA ARG A 310 -17.26 -0.15 2.19
C ARG A 310 -17.91 0.55 3.37
N ASP A 311 -18.39 -0.22 4.32
CA ASP A 311 -18.96 0.24 5.57
C ASP A 311 -17.87 0.24 6.67
N ALA A 312 -17.16 1.35 6.81
CA ALA A 312 -16.07 1.48 7.80
C ALA A 312 -16.56 1.56 9.25
N ASN A 313 -17.82 1.97 9.48
CA ASN A 313 -18.38 2.24 10.79
C ASN A 313 -19.39 1.17 11.26
N GLY A 314 -19.69 0.17 10.43
CA GLY A 314 -20.65 -0.88 10.75
C GLY A 314 -22.12 -0.45 10.69
N THR A 315 -22.42 0.72 10.16
CA THR A 315 -23.79 1.29 10.11
C THR A 315 -24.69 0.60 9.10
N HIS A 316 -24.12 -0.04 8.09
CA HIS A 316 -24.83 -0.71 6.99
C HIS A 316 -24.45 -2.19 6.85
N ALA A 317 -24.04 -2.85 7.95
CA ALA A 317 -23.53 -4.22 7.93
C ALA A 317 -24.44 -5.23 7.22
N ALA A 318 -25.75 -5.14 7.44
CA ALA A 318 -26.72 -6.02 6.78
C ALA A 318 -26.77 -5.82 5.25
N ALA A 319 -26.74 -4.56 4.78
CA ALA A 319 -26.71 -4.26 3.35
C ALA A 319 -25.40 -4.73 2.71
N GLN A 320 -24.28 -4.55 3.40
CA GLN A 320 -22.96 -5.03 2.97
C GLN A 320 -22.98 -6.56 2.79
N GLU A 321 -23.53 -7.30 3.75
CA GLU A 321 -23.62 -8.75 3.69
C GLU A 321 -24.52 -9.22 2.53
N VAL A 322 -25.70 -8.60 2.36
CA VAL A 322 -26.64 -8.95 1.27
C VAL A 322 -25.99 -8.70 -0.10
N LEU A 323 -25.34 -7.54 -0.28
CA LEU A 323 -24.65 -7.24 -1.53
C LEU A 323 -23.53 -8.24 -1.80
N ALA A 324 -22.75 -8.60 -0.80
CA ALA A 324 -21.68 -9.59 -0.95
C ALA A 324 -22.22 -10.93 -1.46
N TRP A 325 -23.31 -11.42 -0.90
CA TRP A 325 -23.95 -12.65 -1.37
C TRP A 325 -24.49 -12.52 -2.80
N ILE A 326 -25.11 -11.39 -3.16
CA ILE A 326 -25.57 -11.16 -4.53
C ILE A 326 -24.40 -11.22 -5.51
N PHE A 327 -23.30 -10.50 -5.25
CA PHE A 327 -22.14 -10.48 -6.14
C PHE A 327 -21.35 -11.80 -6.13
N LEU A 328 -21.37 -12.56 -5.04
CA LEU A 328 -20.83 -13.92 -5.01
C LEU A 328 -21.63 -14.85 -5.91
N LEU A 329 -22.96 -14.88 -5.74
CA LEU A 329 -23.84 -15.75 -6.53
C LEU A 329 -23.83 -15.40 -8.02
N LEU A 330 -23.79 -14.12 -8.37
CA LEU A 330 -23.63 -13.68 -9.75
C LEU A 330 -22.29 -14.14 -10.33
N GLY A 331 -21.21 -14.05 -9.56
CA GLY A 331 -19.89 -14.53 -10.00
C GLY A 331 -19.86 -16.05 -10.20
N LEU A 332 -20.43 -16.83 -9.29
CA LEU A 332 -20.54 -18.28 -9.43
C LEU A 332 -21.40 -18.67 -10.64
N LEU A 333 -22.54 -18.00 -10.83
CA LEU A 333 -23.37 -18.19 -12.04
C LEU A 333 -22.59 -17.86 -13.30
N GLY A 334 -21.85 -16.74 -13.30
CA GLY A 334 -21.01 -16.35 -14.45
C GLY A 334 -19.92 -17.36 -14.76
N GLY A 335 -19.27 -17.92 -13.73
CA GLY A 335 -18.30 -19.00 -13.89
C GLY A 335 -18.91 -20.25 -14.49
N TRP A 336 -20.11 -20.63 -14.02
CA TRP A 336 -20.89 -21.73 -14.58
C TRP A 336 -21.27 -21.51 -16.05
N VAL A 337 -21.75 -20.30 -16.40
CA VAL A 337 -22.08 -19.91 -17.79
C VAL A 337 -20.84 -19.93 -18.65
N HIS A 338 -19.71 -19.40 -18.16
CA HIS A 338 -18.43 -19.46 -18.86
C HIS A 338 -18.03 -20.91 -19.19
N TRP A 339 -18.08 -21.81 -18.21
CA TRP A 339 -17.81 -23.23 -18.39
C TRP A 339 -18.70 -23.87 -19.49
N GLN A 340 -19.98 -23.52 -19.53
CA GLN A 340 -20.91 -24.09 -20.51
C GLN A 340 -20.73 -23.51 -21.90
N ARG A 341 -20.42 -22.22 -22.03
CA ARG A 341 -20.45 -21.47 -23.30
C ARG A 341 -19.08 -21.36 -23.98
N ASP A 342 -17.99 -21.29 -23.21
CA ASP A 342 -16.64 -21.20 -23.75
C ASP A 342 -15.63 -21.99 -22.90
N ARG A 343 -15.64 -23.31 -23.06
CA ARG A 343 -14.73 -24.20 -22.32
C ARG A 343 -13.26 -23.92 -22.57
N ARG A 344 -12.89 -23.43 -23.77
CA ARG A 344 -11.48 -23.19 -24.10
C ARG A 344 -10.87 -22.11 -23.22
N SER A 345 -11.48 -20.93 -23.16
CA SER A 345 -10.98 -19.85 -22.31
C SER A 345 -11.24 -20.12 -20.83
N PHE A 346 -12.25 -20.92 -20.48
CA PHE A 346 -12.48 -21.36 -19.11
C PHE A 346 -11.29 -22.15 -18.53
N TRP A 347 -10.63 -23.00 -19.30
CA TRP A 347 -9.45 -23.73 -18.83
C TRP A 347 -8.25 -22.84 -18.50
N PHE A 348 -8.30 -21.57 -18.87
CA PHE A 348 -7.41 -20.54 -18.36
C PHE A 348 -8.04 -19.76 -17.20
N PHE A 349 -9.26 -19.22 -17.42
CA PHE A 349 -9.82 -18.22 -16.51
C PHE A 349 -10.30 -18.83 -15.19
N GLY A 350 -10.84 -20.06 -15.19
CA GLY A 350 -11.21 -20.78 -13.97
C GLY A 350 -10.00 -21.04 -13.05
N PRO A 351 -8.92 -21.67 -13.56
CA PRO A 351 -7.67 -21.80 -12.82
C PRO A 351 -7.07 -20.46 -12.38
N LEU A 352 -7.22 -19.38 -13.16
CA LEU A 352 -6.78 -18.04 -12.74
C LEU A 352 -7.54 -17.59 -11.48
N ILE A 353 -8.87 -17.63 -11.49
CA ILE A 353 -9.69 -17.27 -10.32
C ILE A 353 -9.32 -18.13 -9.10
N PHE A 354 -9.11 -19.42 -9.29
CA PHE A 354 -8.65 -20.32 -8.23
C PHE A 354 -7.28 -19.88 -7.67
N THR A 355 -6.34 -19.56 -8.55
CA THR A 355 -4.97 -19.16 -8.18
C THR A 355 -4.96 -17.85 -7.40
N VAL A 356 -5.64 -16.81 -7.93
CA VAL A 356 -5.65 -15.48 -7.29
C VAL A 356 -6.57 -15.39 -6.07
N THR A 357 -7.33 -16.44 -5.78
CA THR A 357 -8.24 -16.53 -4.61
C THR A 357 -7.75 -17.60 -3.63
N LEU A 358 -8.15 -18.84 -3.81
CA LEU A 358 -7.91 -19.91 -2.83
C LEU A 358 -6.43 -20.26 -2.68
N LEU A 359 -5.70 -20.37 -3.79
CA LEU A 359 -4.28 -20.68 -3.73
C LEU A 359 -3.50 -19.51 -3.12
N LEU A 360 -3.88 -18.28 -3.44
CA LEU A 360 -3.26 -17.09 -2.86
C LEU A 360 -3.54 -16.98 -1.35
N ILE A 361 -4.78 -17.22 -0.88
CA ILE A 361 -5.10 -17.27 0.56
C ILE A 361 -4.19 -18.28 1.26
N TYR A 362 -4.07 -19.49 0.69
CA TYR A 362 -3.22 -20.53 1.24
C TYR A 362 -1.75 -20.12 1.27
N TYR A 363 -1.23 -19.55 0.18
CA TYR A 363 0.17 -19.12 0.05
C TYR A 363 0.54 -17.98 0.98
N MET A 364 -0.35 -16.99 1.14
CA MET A 364 -0.07 -15.81 1.97
C MET A 364 0.06 -16.16 3.44
N ASN A 365 -0.69 -17.15 3.93
CA ASN A 365 -0.59 -17.66 5.30
C ASN A 365 -0.66 -16.56 6.37
N PHE A 366 -1.58 -15.59 6.21
CA PHE A 366 -1.72 -14.48 7.14
C PHE A 366 -2.31 -14.90 8.50
N LYS A 367 -2.05 -14.09 9.52
CA LYS A 367 -2.77 -14.06 10.80
C LYS A 367 -4.18 -13.52 10.60
N TYR A 368 -4.95 -13.31 11.68
CA TYR A 368 -6.23 -12.61 11.58
C TYR A 368 -6.02 -11.21 11.01
N GLY A 369 -6.90 -10.77 10.07
CA GLY A 369 -6.90 -9.40 9.59
C GLY A 369 -7.15 -8.41 10.73
N TYR A 370 -6.61 -7.20 10.63
CA TYR A 370 -6.76 -6.18 11.68
C TYR A 370 -8.23 -5.94 12.03
N SER A 371 -9.08 -5.75 11.03
CA SER A 371 -10.53 -5.51 11.20
C SER A 371 -11.38 -6.79 11.22
N GLN A 372 -10.78 -7.98 11.14
CA GLN A 372 -11.49 -9.26 11.17
C GLN A 372 -11.82 -9.64 12.61
N SER A 373 -13.11 -10.03 12.86
CA SER A 373 -13.54 -10.55 14.16
C SER A 373 -13.04 -9.72 15.34
N PRO A 374 -13.43 -8.43 15.44
CA PRO A 374 -12.94 -7.53 16.46
C PRO A 374 -13.32 -7.99 17.88
N GLU A 375 -14.35 -8.81 18.02
CA GLU A 375 -14.82 -9.41 19.28
C GLU A 375 -13.78 -10.36 19.92
N LEU A 376 -12.83 -10.87 19.17
CA LEU A 376 -11.76 -11.73 19.70
C LEU A 376 -10.61 -10.94 20.37
N GLY A 377 -10.55 -9.63 20.17
CA GLY A 377 -9.53 -8.76 20.76
C GLY A 377 -8.11 -9.29 20.57
N ASP A 378 -7.32 -9.25 21.64
CA ASP A 378 -5.93 -9.71 21.69
C ASP A 378 -5.78 -11.22 21.94
N ALA A 379 -6.89 -11.96 22.05
CA ALA A 379 -6.86 -13.40 22.23
C ALA A 379 -6.34 -14.16 20.98
N VAL A 380 -6.22 -13.49 19.85
CA VAL A 380 -5.75 -14.07 18.59
C VAL A 380 -4.64 -13.23 17.96
N PRO A 381 -3.66 -13.88 17.28
CA PRO A 381 -2.59 -13.15 16.60
C PRO A 381 -3.16 -12.39 15.40
N ARG A 382 -2.86 -11.08 15.30
CA ARG A 382 -3.37 -10.20 14.24
C ARG A 382 -2.28 -9.68 13.33
N GLU A 383 -2.65 -9.36 12.10
CA GLU A 383 -1.85 -8.54 11.21
C GLU A 383 -1.86 -7.07 11.70
N VAL A 384 -0.78 -6.37 11.50
CA VAL A 384 -0.65 -4.94 11.88
C VAL A 384 -1.56 -4.01 11.08
N ARG A 385 -2.05 -4.48 9.92
CA ARG A 385 -3.00 -3.76 9.06
C ARG A 385 -3.87 -4.73 8.28
N ASP A 386 -4.96 -4.24 7.70
CA ASP A 386 -5.77 -5.03 6.78
C ASP A 386 -4.98 -5.35 5.50
N ARG A 387 -5.17 -6.55 4.98
CA ARG A 387 -4.41 -7.13 3.87
C ARG A 387 -5.24 -7.28 2.59
N ASP A 388 -6.32 -6.52 2.44
CA ASP A 388 -7.24 -6.59 1.30
C ASP A 388 -6.56 -6.32 -0.05
N TYR A 389 -5.56 -5.46 -0.07
CA TYR A 389 -4.79 -5.12 -1.26
C TYR A 389 -4.02 -6.31 -1.88
N PHE A 390 -3.71 -7.36 -1.10
CA PHE A 390 -3.14 -8.60 -1.65
C PHE A 390 -4.14 -9.41 -2.46
N TYR A 391 -5.42 -9.12 -2.35
CA TYR A 391 -6.49 -9.77 -3.12
C TYR A 391 -7.04 -8.90 -4.25
N LEU A 392 -6.38 -7.79 -4.57
CA LEU A 392 -6.70 -6.89 -5.68
C LEU A 392 -6.96 -7.64 -6.99
N TRP A 393 -6.10 -8.61 -7.29
CA TRP A 393 -6.19 -9.44 -8.51
C TRP A 393 -7.41 -10.35 -8.50
N SER A 394 -7.75 -10.91 -7.34
CA SER A 394 -8.96 -11.72 -7.13
C SER A 394 -10.21 -10.90 -7.42
N PHE A 395 -10.35 -9.76 -6.75
CA PHE A 395 -11.53 -8.90 -6.87
C PHE A 395 -11.69 -8.32 -8.27
N SER A 396 -10.60 -7.91 -8.90
CA SER A 396 -10.61 -7.37 -10.26
C SER A 396 -10.99 -8.43 -11.30
N ALA A 397 -10.41 -9.62 -11.25
CA ALA A 397 -10.74 -10.70 -12.18
C ALA A 397 -12.15 -11.28 -11.94
N TRP A 398 -12.62 -11.32 -10.69
CA TRP A 398 -13.96 -11.76 -10.32
C TRP A 398 -15.07 -10.98 -11.03
N SER A 399 -14.82 -9.69 -11.32
CA SER A 399 -15.77 -8.82 -12.02
C SER A 399 -16.20 -9.36 -13.39
N VAL A 400 -15.33 -10.08 -14.08
CA VAL A 400 -15.65 -10.73 -15.36
C VAL A 400 -16.78 -11.77 -15.16
N TRP A 401 -16.65 -12.62 -14.17
CA TRP A 401 -17.70 -13.61 -13.88
C TRP A 401 -18.97 -12.96 -13.35
N VAL A 402 -18.87 -11.93 -12.51
CA VAL A 402 -20.04 -11.16 -12.07
C VAL A 402 -20.79 -10.57 -13.28
N ALA A 403 -20.05 -9.96 -14.22
CA ALA A 403 -20.64 -9.40 -15.43
C ALA A 403 -21.32 -10.47 -16.31
N LEU A 404 -20.68 -11.63 -16.49
CA LEU A 404 -21.27 -12.76 -17.23
C LEU A 404 -22.55 -13.30 -16.55
N GLY A 405 -22.53 -13.42 -15.22
CA GLY A 405 -23.69 -13.83 -14.43
C GLY A 405 -24.83 -12.84 -14.52
N LEU A 406 -24.55 -11.55 -14.30
CA LEU A 406 -25.52 -10.47 -14.42
C LEU A 406 -26.11 -10.40 -15.83
N PHE A 407 -25.27 -10.54 -16.85
CA PHE A 407 -25.69 -10.57 -18.25
C PHE A 407 -26.63 -11.76 -18.52
N ASN A 408 -26.31 -12.95 -18.00
CA ASN A 408 -27.16 -14.14 -18.14
C ASN A 408 -28.52 -13.94 -17.46
N VAL A 409 -28.57 -13.37 -16.27
CA VAL A 409 -29.85 -13.06 -15.59
C VAL A 409 -30.62 -12.01 -16.41
N TRP A 410 -29.96 -10.98 -16.91
CA TRP A 410 -30.58 -9.95 -17.76
C TRP A 410 -31.19 -10.56 -19.02
N GLU A 411 -30.47 -11.47 -19.71
CA GLU A 411 -30.97 -12.18 -20.88
C GLU A 411 -32.21 -13.01 -20.55
N ARG A 412 -32.18 -13.77 -19.44
CA ARG A 412 -33.30 -14.61 -18.99
C ARG A 412 -34.54 -13.79 -18.69
N ILE A 413 -34.40 -12.71 -17.99
CA ILE A 413 -35.52 -11.79 -17.69
C ILE A 413 -36.04 -11.15 -18.98
N ALA A 414 -35.16 -10.73 -19.89
CA ALA A 414 -35.55 -10.17 -21.17
C ALA A 414 -36.34 -11.19 -22.02
N GLN A 415 -35.97 -12.46 -22.00
CA GLN A 415 -36.72 -13.54 -22.69
C GLN A 415 -38.17 -13.67 -22.20
N MET A 416 -38.42 -13.41 -20.88
CA MET A 416 -39.79 -13.45 -20.33
C MET A 416 -40.70 -12.35 -20.89
N PHE A 417 -40.12 -11.23 -21.38
CA PHE A 417 -40.89 -10.12 -22.04
C PHE A 417 -41.11 -10.34 -23.54
N GLY A 418 -40.51 -11.34 -24.15
CA GLY A 418 -40.68 -11.74 -25.55
C GLY A 418 -39.38 -11.95 -26.31
N SER A 419 -39.42 -12.93 -27.22
CA SER A 419 -38.26 -13.37 -28.03
C SER A 419 -38.58 -13.34 -29.52
N ASP A 420 -37.55 -13.20 -30.34
CA ASP A 420 -37.56 -13.36 -31.79
C ASP A 420 -36.61 -14.52 -32.16
N SER A 421 -36.98 -15.27 -33.18
CA SER A 421 -36.13 -16.35 -33.71
C SER A 421 -35.08 -15.75 -34.68
N VAL A 422 -33.80 -15.93 -34.33
CA VAL A 422 -32.66 -15.46 -35.14
C VAL A 422 -31.84 -16.64 -35.64
N ARG A 423 -31.52 -16.68 -36.89
CA ARG A 423 -30.69 -17.74 -37.51
C ARG A 423 -29.21 -17.48 -37.19
N MET A 424 -28.56 -18.44 -36.54
CA MET A 424 -27.13 -18.45 -36.26
C MET A 424 -26.48 -19.65 -36.96
N GLY A 425 -25.90 -19.41 -38.12
CA GLY A 425 -25.38 -20.51 -38.97
C GLY A 425 -26.48 -21.44 -39.44
N ALA A 426 -26.40 -22.75 -39.06
CA ALA A 426 -27.41 -23.76 -39.39
C ALA A 426 -28.55 -23.79 -38.35
N ASP A 427 -28.37 -23.19 -37.15
CA ASP A 427 -29.33 -23.28 -36.05
C ASP A 427 -30.20 -22.00 -35.94
N THR A 428 -31.41 -22.16 -35.44
CA THR A 428 -32.31 -21.05 -35.06
C THR A 428 -32.31 -20.91 -33.56
N VAL A 429 -31.90 -19.72 -33.08
CA VAL A 429 -31.82 -19.40 -31.64
C VAL A 429 -32.85 -18.34 -31.30
N GLU A 430 -33.57 -18.54 -30.22
CA GLU A 430 -34.47 -17.51 -29.67
C GLU A 430 -33.64 -16.46 -28.91
N VAL A 431 -33.78 -15.22 -29.33
CA VAL A 431 -33.07 -14.06 -28.74
C VAL A 431 -34.13 -13.04 -28.29
N PRO A 432 -34.02 -12.47 -27.09
CA PRO A 432 -34.95 -11.44 -26.65
C PRO A 432 -35.07 -10.29 -27.65
N ARG A 433 -36.26 -9.74 -27.78
CA ARG A 433 -36.52 -8.53 -28.59
C ARG A 433 -35.75 -7.35 -28.03
N GLN A 434 -35.48 -6.36 -28.86
CA GLN A 434 -34.79 -5.13 -28.40
C GLN A 434 -35.56 -4.40 -27.30
N SER A 435 -36.89 -4.32 -27.40
CA SER A 435 -37.77 -3.78 -26.36
C SER A 435 -37.71 -4.58 -25.05
N SER A 436 -37.57 -5.91 -25.11
CA SER A 436 -37.46 -6.79 -23.96
C SER A 436 -36.14 -6.57 -23.21
N TRP A 437 -35.03 -6.38 -23.93
CA TRP A 437 -33.75 -5.98 -23.33
C TRP A 437 -33.88 -4.65 -22.58
N MET A 438 -34.55 -3.68 -23.17
CA MET A 438 -34.78 -2.37 -22.54
C MET A 438 -35.68 -2.51 -21.29
N ALA A 439 -36.75 -3.29 -21.36
CA ALA A 439 -37.65 -3.53 -20.21
C ALA A 439 -36.94 -4.20 -19.03
N ALA A 440 -35.99 -5.11 -19.31
CA ALA A 440 -35.20 -5.78 -18.27
C ALA A 440 -33.98 -4.98 -17.79
N SER A 441 -33.64 -3.84 -18.42
CA SER A 441 -32.42 -3.07 -18.12
C SER A 441 -32.32 -2.50 -16.69
N PRO A 442 -33.40 -2.26 -15.90
CA PRO A 442 -33.27 -1.82 -14.52
C PRO A 442 -32.41 -2.77 -13.66
N LEU A 443 -32.33 -4.06 -14.03
CA LEU A 443 -31.43 -5.01 -13.36
C LEU A 443 -29.95 -4.58 -13.39
N LEU A 444 -29.55 -3.86 -14.45
CA LEU A 444 -28.17 -3.40 -14.60
C LEU A 444 -27.77 -2.32 -13.58
N LEU A 445 -28.73 -1.73 -12.86
CA LEU A 445 -28.46 -0.82 -11.75
C LEU A 445 -27.65 -1.50 -10.64
N LEU A 446 -27.70 -2.84 -10.52
CA LEU A 446 -26.82 -3.58 -9.61
C LEU A 446 -25.34 -3.31 -9.89
N ALA A 447 -24.94 -3.19 -11.16
CA ALA A 447 -23.55 -2.91 -11.54
C ALA A 447 -23.08 -1.51 -11.14
N VAL A 448 -23.98 -0.59 -10.90
CA VAL A 448 -23.69 0.79 -10.54
C VAL A 448 -23.64 1.01 -9.02
N ILE A 449 -24.16 0.06 -8.22
CA ILE A 449 -24.17 0.16 -6.76
C ILE A 449 -22.77 0.40 -6.19
N PRO A 450 -21.70 -0.35 -6.55
CA PRO A 450 -20.38 -0.13 -5.97
C PRO A 450 -19.81 1.26 -6.27
N LEU A 451 -20.18 1.87 -7.40
CA LEU A 451 -19.74 3.23 -7.75
C LEU A 451 -20.20 4.25 -6.71
N PHE A 452 -21.47 4.21 -6.30
CA PHE A 452 -22.01 5.14 -5.32
C PHE A 452 -21.69 4.73 -3.89
N ALA A 453 -21.76 3.44 -3.59
CA ALA A 453 -21.54 2.89 -2.26
C ALA A 453 -20.08 3.05 -1.78
N ASN A 454 -19.11 3.03 -2.70
CA ASN A 454 -17.69 3.14 -2.38
C ASN A 454 -17.10 4.54 -2.62
N TRP A 455 -17.86 5.48 -3.18
CA TRP A 455 -17.35 6.80 -3.60
C TRP A 455 -16.58 7.52 -2.49
N THR A 456 -17.20 7.70 -1.34
CA THR A 456 -16.58 8.40 -0.20
C THR A 456 -15.38 7.65 0.35
N ALA A 457 -15.48 6.32 0.49
CA ALA A 457 -14.43 5.50 1.07
C ALA A 457 -13.21 5.30 0.15
N ALA A 458 -13.43 5.24 -1.17
CA ALA A 458 -12.37 5.02 -2.15
C ALA A 458 -11.75 6.33 -2.66
N SER A 459 -12.49 7.46 -2.65
CA SER A 459 -11.97 8.75 -3.13
C SER A 459 -10.87 9.27 -2.21
N ARG A 460 -9.77 9.70 -2.82
CA ARG A 460 -8.65 10.38 -2.17
C ARG A 460 -8.57 11.87 -2.53
N HIS A 461 -9.62 12.39 -3.21
CA HIS A 461 -9.64 13.78 -3.65
C HIS A 461 -9.51 14.74 -2.46
N GLY A 462 -8.53 15.66 -2.55
CA GLY A 462 -8.28 16.65 -1.50
C GLY A 462 -7.61 16.12 -0.23
N GLN A 463 -7.19 14.84 -0.17
CA GLN A 463 -6.53 14.26 0.99
C GLN A 463 -5.03 14.61 0.96
N THR A 464 -4.61 15.51 1.85
CA THR A 464 -3.21 15.93 2.04
C THR A 464 -2.67 15.59 3.44
N ASP A 465 -3.50 15.02 4.28
CA ASP A 465 -3.25 14.82 5.70
C ASP A 465 -1.95 14.07 6.01
N THR A 466 -1.54 13.11 5.17
CA THR A 466 -0.25 12.38 5.36
C THR A 466 0.95 13.29 5.12
N ARG A 467 0.91 14.08 4.04
CA ARG A 467 1.96 15.06 3.74
C ARG A 467 2.02 16.13 4.82
N ASP A 468 0.85 16.61 5.25
CA ASP A 468 0.73 17.65 6.28
C ASP A 468 1.20 17.13 7.64
N PHE A 469 0.92 15.87 7.98
CA PHE A 469 1.48 15.20 9.17
C PHE A 469 3.01 15.15 9.13
N ALA A 470 3.60 14.76 7.99
CA ALA A 470 5.04 14.71 7.85
C ALA A 470 5.69 16.10 8.02
N HIS A 471 5.08 17.12 7.41
CA HIS A 471 5.47 18.52 7.60
C HIS A 471 5.42 18.91 9.08
N ASP A 472 4.28 18.74 9.74
CA ASP A 472 4.07 19.19 11.12
C ASP A 472 4.99 18.46 12.12
N LEU A 473 5.27 17.17 11.89
CA LEU A 473 6.17 16.41 12.75
C LEU A 473 7.63 16.86 12.58
N LEU A 474 8.09 17.07 11.33
CA LEU A 474 9.43 17.60 11.07
C LEU A 474 9.60 19.03 11.62
N GLU A 475 8.57 19.88 11.50
CA GLU A 475 8.56 21.24 12.03
C GLU A 475 8.53 21.31 13.57
N SER A 476 8.16 20.21 14.24
CA SER A 476 8.20 20.09 15.71
C SER A 476 9.63 19.93 16.24
N VAL A 477 10.62 19.67 15.38
CA VAL A 477 12.02 19.38 15.75
C VAL A 477 12.91 20.58 15.50
N GLU A 478 13.76 20.91 16.48
CA GLU A 478 14.78 21.96 16.32
C GLU A 478 15.72 21.64 15.14
N PRO A 479 16.32 22.67 14.53
CA PRO A 479 17.31 22.48 13.48
C PRO A 479 18.41 21.48 13.85
N TYR A 480 18.73 20.60 12.88
CA TYR A 480 19.72 19.53 13.02
C TYR A 480 19.39 18.46 14.07
N GLY A 481 18.16 18.43 14.61
CA GLY A 481 17.76 17.44 15.59
C GLY A 481 17.69 16.01 15.03
N VAL A 482 17.78 15.03 15.92
CA VAL A 482 17.46 13.63 15.65
C VAL A 482 16.03 13.39 16.08
N LEU A 483 15.21 12.87 15.17
CA LEU A 483 13.83 12.48 15.44
C LEU A 483 13.70 10.96 15.39
N ILE A 484 13.40 10.36 16.53
CA ILE A 484 13.18 8.92 16.68
C ILE A 484 11.71 8.62 16.37
N THR A 485 11.47 7.63 15.52
CA THR A 485 10.16 7.15 15.04
C THR A 485 10.11 5.63 15.17
N VAL A 486 8.90 5.02 15.12
CA VAL A 486 8.73 3.58 15.39
C VAL A 486 8.54 2.76 14.10
N GLY A 487 7.72 3.22 13.17
CA GLY A 487 7.29 2.38 12.07
C GLY A 487 7.04 3.12 10.75
N ASP A 488 6.35 2.44 9.84
CA ASP A 488 6.16 2.89 8.46
C ASP A 488 5.39 4.22 8.38
N ASN A 489 4.32 4.36 9.18
CA ASN A 489 3.40 5.50 9.10
C ASN A 489 3.94 6.82 9.65
N ASP A 490 4.95 6.77 10.51
CA ASP A 490 5.59 7.96 11.07
C ASP A 490 7.01 8.19 10.53
N THR A 491 7.54 7.25 9.71
CA THR A 491 8.87 7.35 9.07
C THR A 491 8.79 7.65 7.58
N PHE A 492 8.05 6.85 6.83
CA PHE A 492 8.03 6.96 5.36
C PHE A 492 7.46 8.30 4.85
N PRO A 493 6.41 8.89 5.47
CA PRO A 493 5.99 10.25 5.13
C PRO A 493 7.09 11.29 5.30
N LEU A 494 7.94 11.15 6.34
CA LEU A 494 9.07 12.07 6.55
C LEU A 494 10.13 11.92 5.44
N TRP A 495 10.43 10.68 5.01
CA TRP A 495 11.33 10.47 3.87
C TRP A 495 10.79 11.10 2.58
N TYR A 496 9.49 10.98 2.33
CA TYR A 496 8.86 11.65 1.20
C TYR A 496 8.99 13.18 1.31
N ALA A 497 8.65 13.75 2.46
CA ALA A 497 8.75 15.18 2.72
C ALA A 497 10.19 15.68 2.51
N GLN A 498 11.19 14.96 3.02
CA GLN A 498 12.61 15.34 2.92
C GLN A 498 13.19 15.16 1.52
N GLU A 499 12.90 14.03 0.87
CA GLU A 499 13.59 13.67 -0.38
C GLU A 499 12.86 14.16 -1.64
N VAL A 500 11.54 14.37 -1.56
CA VAL A 500 10.73 14.80 -2.71
C VAL A 500 10.36 16.28 -2.63
N GLU A 501 9.95 16.74 -1.44
CA GLU A 501 9.50 18.14 -1.25
C GLU A 501 10.58 19.06 -0.65
N GLY A 502 11.69 18.50 -0.12
CA GLY A 502 12.77 19.27 0.48
C GLY A 502 12.46 19.85 1.85
N ILE A 503 11.41 19.37 2.52
CA ILE A 503 10.98 19.83 3.84
C ILE A 503 11.93 19.33 4.92
N ARG A 504 12.53 20.23 5.69
CA ARG A 504 13.40 19.93 6.83
C ARG A 504 14.41 18.80 6.58
N PRO A 505 15.21 18.88 5.50
CA PRO A 505 16.22 17.87 5.17
C PRO A 505 17.36 17.80 6.18
N ASP A 506 17.47 18.78 7.08
CA ASP A 506 18.43 18.89 8.16
C ASP A 506 18.15 17.91 9.31
N VAL A 507 16.88 17.50 9.52
CA VAL A 507 16.48 16.59 10.59
C VAL A 507 16.91 15.16 10.25
N THR A 508 17.58 14.49 11.19
CA THR A 508 17.93 13.08 11.05
C THR A 508 16.77 12.23 11.55
N VAL A 509 16.05 11.58 10.63
CA VAL A 509 14.96 10.64 10.96
C VAL A 509 15.53 9.26 11.28
N LEU A 510 15.13 8.69 12.42
CA LEU A 510 15.64 7.45 12.98
C LEU A 510 14.50 6.49 13.31
N CYS A 511 14.27 5.50 12.47
CA CYS A 511 13.23 4.49 12.68
C CYS A 511 13.75 3.33 13.54
N THR A 512 13.17 3.10 14.72
CA THR A 512 13.59 2.03 15.64
C THR A 512 13.42 0.64 15.02
N SER A 513 12.33 0.38 14.28
CA SER A 513 12.13 -0.90 13.60
C SER A 513 13.25 -1.20 12.59
N LEU A 514 13.72 -0.20 11.85
CA LEU A 514 14.77 -0.34 10.83
C LEU A 514 16.18 -0.41 11.44
N LEU A 515 16.39 0.13 12.66
CA LEU A 515 17.68 0.02 13.37
C LEU A 515 18.08 -1.43 13.68
N ASN A 516 17.14 -2.36 13.63
CA ASN A 516 17.44 -3.79 13.73
C ASN A 516 18.08 -4.38 12.46
N THR A 517 18.30 -3.56 11.40
CA THR A 517 18.91 -3.98 10.14
C THR A 517 20.31 -3.35 9.95
N ASP A 518 21.26 -4.10 9.38
CA ASP A 518 22.61 -3.61 9.14
C ASP A 518 22.68 -2.48 8.11
N TRP A 519 21.86 -2.57 7.09
CA TRP A 519 21.87 -1.59 5.99
C TRP A 519 21.45 -0.19 6.46
N TYR A 520 20.49 -0.09 7.38
CA TYR A 520 19.94 1.19 7.82
C TYR A 520 20.95 1.96 8.68
N THR A 521 21.61 1.29 9.62
CA THR A 521 22.64 1.91 10.44
C THR A 521 23.83 2.39 9.61
N ARG A 522 24.26 1.62 8.60
CA ARG A 522 25.30 2.05 7.65
C ARG A 522 24.86 3.27 6.84
N GLN A 523 23.59 3.33 6.44
CA GLN A 523 23.01 4.48 5.74
C GLN A 523 23.06 5.75 6.63
N LEU A 524 22.67 5.64 7.89
CA LEU A 524 22.72 6.76 8.85
C LEU A 524 24.15 7.27 9.10
N ILE A 525 25.12 6.36 9.22
CA ILE A 525 26.54 6.73 9.36
C ILE A 525 27.07 7.45 8.12
N ARG A 526 26.63 7.05 6.94
CA ARG A 526 27.12 7.56 5.64
C ARG A 526 26.50 8.88 5.24
N ASN A 527 25.21 9.05 5.52
CA ASN A 527 24.45 10.18 5.00
C ASN A 527 24.90 11.48 5.68
N PRO A 528 25.34 12.51 4.89
CA PRO A 528 25.67 13.80 5.46
C PRO A 528 24.43 14.52 5.97
N ILE A 529 24.59 15.27 7.06
CA ILE A 529 23.57 16.18 7.57
C ILE A 529 23.47 17.36 6.58
N ARG A 530 22.27 17.59 6.06
CA ARG A 530 21.99 18.67 5.11
C ARG A 530 21.84 20.01 5.86
N PRO A 531 22.10 21.16 5.19
CA PRO A 531 21.91 22.47 5.83
C PRO A 531 20.44 22.73 6.14
N TYR A 532 20.19 23.40 7.25
CA TYR A 532 18.88 23.94 7.60
C TYR A 532 18.61 25.22 6.82
N ASP A 533 17.43 25.34 6.24
CA ASP A 533 17.00 26.58 5.57
C ASP A 533 16.21 27.45 6.56
N LEU A 534 16.81 28.59 6.92
CA LEU A 534 16.18 29.55 7.83
C LEU A 534 14.95 30.26 7.22
N ALA A 535 14.84 30.30 5.89
CA ALA A 535 13.73 30.96 5.23
C ALA A 535 12.45 30.11 5.25
N ASP A 536 12.62 28.78 5.18
CA ASP A 536 11.52 27.82 5.14
C ASP A 536 11.21 27.19 6.51
N GLY A 537 12.04 27.46 7.54
CA GLY A 537 11.85 26.90 8.88
C GLY A 537 10.73 27.58 9.67
N PRO A 538 10.21 26.89 10.72
CA PRO A 538 9.09 27.40 11.52
C PRO A 538 9.49 28.63 12.33
N LEU A 539 8.52 29.53 12.51
CA LEU A 539 8.71 30.77 13.31
C LEU A 539 9.14 30.47 14.77
N ALA A 540 8.83 29.28 15.28
CA ALA A 540 9.23 28.85 16.62
C ALA A 540 10.75 28.83 16.82
N TYR A 541 11.53 28.61 15.75
CA TYR A 541 13.00 28.54 15.77
C TYR A 541 13.67 29.73 15.07
N ALA A 542 12.90 30.71 14.62
CA ALA A 542 13.42 31.92 13.99
C ALA A 542 14.20 32.80 15.02
N GLY A 543 15.23 33.49 14.54
CA GLY A 543 16.01 34.43 15.37
C GLY A 543 17.14 33.78 16.17
N SER A 544 17.35 32.49 16.11
CA SER A 544 18.47 31.76 16.69
C SER A 544 19.45 31.31 15.59
N THR A 545 20.74 31.21 15.93
CA THR A 545 21.74 30.62 15.06
C THR A 545 21.94 29.15 15.39
N TRP A 546 21.88 28.31 14.39
CA TRP A 546 21.97 26.86 14.53
C TRP A 546 23.26 26.39 13.82
N PRO A 547 24.33 26.01 14.53
CA PRO A 547 25.54 25.50 13.90
C PRO A 547 25.30 24.12 13.30
N GLN A 548 25.63 23.94 12.02
CA GLN A 548 25.52 22.65 11.36
C GLN A 548 26.48 21.63 11.98
N PRO A 549 26.05 20.47 12.45
CA PRO A 549 26.92 19.43 12.95
C PRO A 549 27.87 18.92 11.85
N THR A 550 29.14 18.70 12.20
CA THR A 550 30.14 18.20 11.27
C THR A 550 30.26 16.67 11.26
N LYS A 551 29.62 16.00 12.22
CA LYS A 551 29.64 14.54 12.39
C LYS A 551 28.20 13.99 12.36
N ALA A 552 28.06 12.77 11.85
CA ALA A 552 26.82 12.03 11.96
C ALA A 552 26.44 11.80 13.45
N PRO A 553 25.14 11.69 13.80
CA PRO A 553 24.73 11.44 15.17
C PRO A 553 25.24 10.09 15.71
N ILE A 554 25.48 9.11 14.84
CA ILE A 554 26.07 7.81 15.18
C ILE A 554 27.59 7.87 14.94
N ASN A 555 28.36 7.81 16.01
CA ASN A 555 29.83 7.85 15.94
C ASN A 555 30.42 6.43 15.97
N LEU A 556 30.04 5.60 15.01
CA LEU A 556 30.54 4.24 14.83
C LEU A 556 31.10 4.04 13.42
N THR A 557 32.07 3.16 13.28
CA THR A 557 32.47 2.61 11.96
C THR A 557 31.45 1.56 11.50
N TYR A 558 31.41 1.24 10.21
CA TYR A 558 30.54 0.17 9.69
C TYR A 558 30.76 -1.15 10.38
N THR A 559 32.03 -1.54 10.62
CA THR A 559 32.37 -2.80 11.33
C THR A 559 31.85 -2.81 12.76
N GLN A 560 31.95 -1.69 13.48
CA GLN A 560 31.40 -1.56 14.83
C GLN A 560 29.86 -1.63 14.81
N SER A 561 29.24 -0.96 13.87
CA SER A 561 27.77 -1.00 13.69
C SER A 561 27.27 -2.43 13.38
N ASP A 562 27.96 -3.14 12.48
CA ASP A 562 27.60 -4.52 12.11
C ASP A 562 27.82 -5.52 13.26
N SER A 563 28.70 -5.20 14.22
CA SER A 563 28.98 -6.06 15.39
C SER A 563 28.04 -5.85 16.59
N VAL A 564 27.12 -4.85 16.52
CA VAL A 564 26.11 -4.65 17.57
C VAL A 564 25.16 -5.85 17.61
N PRO A 565 25.04 -6.55 18.76
CA PRO A 565 24.22 -7.76 18.84
C PRO A 565 22.73 -7.47 18.67
N PRO A 566 21.90 -8.45 18.27
CA PRO A 566 20.46 -8.31 18.14
C PRO A 566 19.76 -7.92 19.44
N ALA A 567 20.25 -8.43 20.58
CA ALA A 567 19.78 -8.08 21.93
C ALA A 567 20.90 -8.30 22.96
N VAL A 568 20.79 -7.62 24.10
CA VAL A 568 21.66 -7.79 25.27
C VAL A 568 20.75 -7.99 26.49
N ALA A 569 20.92 -9.11 27.19
CA ALA A 569 20.21 -9.36 28.46
C ALA A 569 20.79 -8.46 29.56
N LEU A 570 19.93 -7.85 30.34
CA LEU A 570 20.26 -6.98 31.46
C LEU A 570 19.33 -7.28 32.62
N ASP A 571 19.89 -7.62 33.78
CA ASP A 571 19.11 -7.96 34.97
C ASP A 571 18.76 -6.72 35.84
N ALA A 572 19.36 -5.56 35.57
CA ALA A 572 19.17 -4.34 36.32
C ALA A 572 19.36 -3.09 35.47
N ASN A 573 18.85 -1.96 35.97
CA ASN A 573 19.06 -0.67 35.36
C ASN A 573 20.54 -0.34 35.19
N GLN A 574 20.88 0.36 34.13
CA GLN A 574 22.25 0.75 33.75
C GLN A 574 22.37 2.27 33.62
N ASP A 575 23.49 2.82 34.06
CA ASP A 575 23.76 4.25 33.87
C ASP A 575 24.40 4.50 32.49
N LEU A 576 23.74 5.33 31.73
CA LEU A 576 24.23 5.88 30.46
C LEU A 576 24.91 7.22 30.72
N LYS A 577 26.21 7.27 30.61
CA LYS A 577 26.97 8.52 30.71
C LYS A 577 27.20 9.10 29.31
N THR A 578 26.73 10.32 29.07
CA THR A 578 26.94 11.03 27.81
C THR A 578 28.36 11.58 27.69
N ALA A 579 28.82 11.84 26.47
CA ALA A 579 30.10 12.49 26.20
C ALA A 579 30.22 13.88 26.88
N SER A 580 29.09 14.55 27.10
CA SER A 580 28.99 15.87 27.78
C SER A 580 28.88 15.76 29.30
N GLY A 581 28.91 14.54 29.87
CA GLY A 581 28.94 14.31 31.32
C GLY A 581 27.57 14.15 32.00
N TYR A 582 26.46 14.18 31.26
CA TYR A 582 25.14 13.88 31.81
C TYR A 582 24.97 12.37 32.02
N THR A 583 24.19 11.98 33.03
CA THR A 583 23.92 10.58 33.33
C THR A 583 22.41 10.33 33.32
N PHE A 584 21.98 9.31 32.60
CA PHE A 584 20.59 8.82 32.58
C PHE A 584 20.57 7.37 33.07
N THR A 585 19.55 6.99 33.80
CA THR A 585 19.34 5.61 34.20
C THR A 585 18.45 4.93 33.17
N VAL A 586 19.02 3.94 32.45
CA VAL A 586 18.34 3.16 31.42
C VAL A 586 17.69 1.92 32.04
N HIS A 587 16.45 1.68 31.70
CA HIS A 587 15.69 0.51 32.13
C HIS A 587 15.69 -0.58 31.08
N PRO A 588 16.03 -1.83 31.41
CA PRO A 588 15.82 -2.96 30.51
C PRO A 588 14.33 -3.22 30.33
N ARG A 589 13.93 -3.57 29.09
CA ARG A 589 12.55 -3.90 28.73
C ARG A 589 12.34 -5.41 28.69
N GLU A 590 11.10 -5.87 28.84
CA GLU A 590 10.76 -7.26 28.54
C GLU A 590 10.80 -7.48 27.03
N LEU A 591 11.60 -8.46 26.61
CA LEU A 591 11.83 -8.82 25.21
C LEU A 591 11.14 -10.14 24.85
N ASP A 592 10.99 -10.40 23.58
CA ASP A 592 10.49 -11.66 23.06
C ASP A 592 11.31 -12.83 23.65
N GLY A 593 10.64 -13.82 24.24
CA GLY A 593 11.27 -14.92 24.97
C GLY A 593 11.28 -14.77 26.49
N GLY A 594 10.70 -13.69 27.05
CA GLY A 594 10.44 -13.53 28.48
C GLY A 594 11.68 -13.18 29.32
N PHE A 595 12.71 -12.56 28.73
CA PHE A 595 13.85 -12.01 29.46
C PHE A 595 13.89 -10.49 29.37
N HIS A 596 14.51 -9.84 30.35
CA HIS A 596 14.70 -8.39 30.33
C HIS A 596 16.02 -8.04 29.65
N GLY A 597 15.99 -6.96 28.86
CA GLY A 597 17.17 -6.55 28.10
C GLY A 597 16.94 -5.33 27.21
N LEU A 598 17.86 -5.11 26.32
CA LEU A 598 17.83 -4.08 25.29
C LEU A 598 17.98 -4.71 23.92
N GLU A 599 17.11 -4.36 22.97
CA GLU A 599 17.25 -4.73 21.57
C GLU A 599 18.36 -3.91 20.90
N ARG A 600 18.76 -4.36 19.72
CA ARG A 600 19.74 -3.65 18.88
C ARG A 600 19.31 -2.19 18.60
N ALA A 601 18.03 -1.96 18.35
CA ALA A 601 17.49 -0.64 18.13
C ALA A 601 17.70 0.26 19.36
N ASP A 602 17.44 -0.25 20.57
CA ASP A 602 17.67 0.48 21.81
C ASP A 602 19.13 0.87 21.98
N LEU A 603 20.05 -0.06 21.70
CA LEU A 603 21.50 0.20 21.77
C LEU A 603 21.92 1.33 20.83
N PHE A 604 21.39 1.40 19.59
CA PHE A 604 21.70 2.50 18.69
C PHE A 604 21.12 3.83 19.16
N VAL A 605 19.91 3.86 19.70
CA VAL A 605 19.34 5.05 20.33
C VAL A 605 20.24 5.54 21.48
N LEU A 606 20.69 4.62 22.35
CA LEU A 606 21.58 4.94 23.45
C LEU A 606 22.96 5.43 22.98
N TYR A 607 23.52 4.87 21.90
CA TYR A 607 24.77 5.37 21.32
C TYR A 607 24.64 6.80 20.80
N ILE A 608 23.52 7.15 20.16
CA ILE A 608 23.24 8.52 19.72
C ILE A 608 23.14 9.47 20.93
N ILE A 609 22.38 9.10 21.95
CA ILE A 609 22.26 9.90 23.18
C ILE A 609 23.64 10.05 23.84
N ARG A 610 24.40 8.96 23.97
CA ARG A 610 25.75 8.98 24.55
C ARG A 610 26.69 9.96 23.81
N ASP A 611 26.71 9.91 22.47
CA ASP A 611 27.76 10.56 21.67
C ASP A 611 27.36 11.96 21.20
N ALA A 612 26.09 12.22 20.93
CA ALA A 612 25.62 13.45 20.31
C ALA A 612 24.87 14.40 21.26
N PHE A 613 24.24 13.90 22.31
CA PHE A 613 23.45 14.72 23.24
C PHE A 613 24.34 15.50 24.24
N PRO A 614 24.05 16.77 24.58
CA PRO A 614 22.95 17.63 24.11
C PRO A 614 23.32 18.53 22.91
N SER A 615 24.52 18.39 22.33
CA SER A 615 24.96 19.22 21.21
C SER A 615 24.09 19.02 19.96
N THR A 616 23.53 17.83 19.80
CA THR A 616 22.47 17.52 18.86
C THR A 616 21.18 17.28 19.62
N PRO A 617 20.10 18.04 19.36
CA PRO A 617 18.81 17.80 19.99
C PRO A 617 18.25 16.41 19.65
N VAL A 618 17.72 15.68 20.63
CA VAL A 618 17.13 14.37 20.46
C VAL A 618 15.64 14.45 20.79
N TYR A 619 14.83 13.96 19.88
CA TYR A 619 13.38 13.96 19.97
C TYR A 619 12.82 12.55 19.76
N PHE A 620 11.77 12.21 20.47
CA PHE A 620 10.93 11.03 20.23
C PHE A 620 9.60 11.49 19.66
N SER A 621 9.15 10.87 18.57
CA SER A 621 7.81 11.14 18.05
C SER A 621 6.75 10.82 19.09
N ARG A 622 5.64 11.55 19.11
CA ARG A 622 4.48 11.17 19.97
C ARG A 622 3.83 9.85 19.53
N THR A 623 4.10 9.39 18.33
CA THR A 623 3.69 8.06 17.86
C THR A 623 4.46 6.91 18.51
N ASP A 624 5.60 7.20 19.15
CA ASP A 624 6.41 6.21 19.88
C ASP A 624 5.75 5.73 21.20
N GLY A 625 4.63 6.32 21.57
CA GLY A 625 3.88 5.91 22.79
C GLY A 625 4.72 6.02 24.06
N SER A 626 4.79 4.92 24.81
CA SER A 626 5.54 4.80 26.08
C SER A 626 7.02 4.45 25.90
N TYR A 627 7.49 4.21 24.68
CA TYR A 627 8.85 3.72 24.42
C TYR A 627 9.96 4.46 25.17
N PRO A 628 10.08 5.82 25.10
CA PRO A 628 11.14 6.50 25.83
C PRO A 628 10.93 6.52 27.35
N ASP A 629 9.69 6.39 27.83
CA ASP A 629 9.40 6.26 29.26
C ASP A 629 9.86 4.90 29.79
N GLU A 630 9.58 3.83 29.06
CA GLU A 630 10.04 2.46 29.34
C GLU A 630 11.57 2.37 29.38
N MET A 631 12.24 3.15 28.51
CA MET A 631 13.71 3.26 28.49
C MET A 631 14.28 4.05 29.67
N GLY A 632 13.45 4.68 30.53
CA GLY A 632 13.89 5.45 31.70
C GLY A 632 14.03 6.97 31.50
N PHE A 633 13.64 7.48 30.33
CA PHE A 633 13.79 8.91 30.02
C PHE A 633 12.61 9.79 30.43
N GLY A 634 11.50 9.23 30.95
CA GLY A 634 10.24 9.94 31.19
C GLY A 634 10.38 11.28 31.94
N ASN A 635 11.20 11.35 32.99
CA ASN A 635 11.45 12.57 33.74
C ASN A 635 12.24 13.66 33.01
N TYR A 636 12.88 13.31 31.90
CA TYR A 636 13.72 14.15 31.06
C TYR A 636 13.08 14.53 29.75
N LEU A 637 11.77 14.24 29.57
CA LEU A 637 11.05 14.53 28.33
C LEU A 637 10.19 15.78 28.47
N VAL A 638 10.24 16.61 27.42
CA VAL A 638 9.37 17.80 27.26
C VAL A 638 8.58 17.64 25.98
N THR A 639 7.27 17.59 26.07
CA THR A 639 6.40 17.57 24.88
C THR A 639 6.42 18.93 24.19
N THR A 640 6.82 18.95 22.92
CA THR A 640 6.91 20.12 22.04
C THR A 640 6.28 19.78 20.70
N GLY A 641 5.14 20.36 20.35
CA GLY A 641 4.39 20.02 19.15
C GLY A 641 4.00 18.53 19.09
N LEU A 642 4.44 17.84 18.05
CA LEU A 642 4.17 16.41 17.84
C LEU A 642 5.32 15.49 18.30
N ALA A 643 6.30 16.02 19.05
CA ALA A 643 7.44 15.26 19.52
C ALA A 643 7.73 15.53 21.00
N ARG A 644 8.52 14.67 21.63
CA ARG A 644 9.01 14.81 22.99
C ARG A 644 10.51 14.99 22.97
N LYS A 645 10.99 16.18 23.40
CA LYS A 645 12.40 16.55 23.45
C LYS A 645 13.07 15.97 24.67
N LEU A 646 14.21 15.31 24.51
CA LEU A 646 15.08 14.92 25.60
C LEU A 646 15.83 16.17 26.14
N VAL A 647 15.81 16.39 27.43
CA VAL A 647 16.52 17.48 28.12
C VAL A 647 17.54 16.94 29.12
N ALA A 648 18.60 17.72 29.35
CA ALA A 648 19.71 17.29 30.22
C ALA A 648 19.35 17.27 31.71
N VAL A 649 18.42 18.12 32.10
CA VAL A 649 17.95 18.26 33.48
C VAL A 649 16.43 18.41 33.43
N PRO A 650 15.69 17.78 34.39
CA PRO A 650 14.24 17.96 34.47
C PRO A 650 13.87 19.46 34.53
N PRO A 651 12.87 19.88 33.73
CA PRO A 651 12.48 21.29 33.67
C PRO A 651 11.88 21.78 35.02
N THR A 652 11.75 23.09 35.12
CA THR A 652 11.00 23.75 36.20
C THR A 652 9.78 24.47 35.61
N ALA A 653 8.69 24.53 36.38
CA ALA A 653 7.48 25.21 35.92
C ALA A 653 7.70 26.71 35.70
N SER A 654 7.10 27.23 34.61
CA SER A 654 7.15 28.64 34.20
C SER A 654 5.88 29.05 33.48
N ALA A 655 5.77 30.28 33.03
CA ALA A 655 4.65 30.75 32.21
C ALA A 655 4.50 30.03 30.87
N THR A 656 5.56 29.38 30.38
CA THR A 656 5.60 28.66 29.12
C THR A 656 5.88 27.16 29.25
N MET A 657 6.17 26.69 30.45
CA MET A 657 6.49 25.29 30.76
C MET A 657 5.67 24.80 31.95
N VAL A 658 4.83 23.82 31.74
CA VAL A 658 3.95 23.26 32.81
C VAL A 658 4.16 21.75 32.90
N HIS A 659 3.86 21.21 34.09
CA HIS A 659 3.78 19.78 34.29
C HIS A 659 2.30 19.37 34.37
N LEU A 660 1.89 18.48 33.46
CA LEU A 660 0.53 17.94 33.39
C LEU A 660 0.54 16.47 33.85
N PRO A 661 -0.41 16.05 34.70
CA PRO A 661 -0.44 14.67 35.21
C PRO A 661 -0.53 13.62 34.09
N SER A 662 -1.25 13.93 33.00
CA SER A 662 -1.50 13.01 31.88
C SER A 662 -0.41 13.00 30.80
N GLU A 663 0.54 13.97 30.84
CA GLU A 663 1.49 14.18 29.74
C GLU A 663 2.95 14.38 30.19
N GLY A 664 3.20 14.73 31.45
CA GLY A 664 4.50 15.16 31.92
C GLY A 664 4.77 16.64 31.61
N TRP A 665 6.04 16.98 31.33
CA TRP A 665 6.44 18.34 30.97
C TRP A 665 5.98 18.74 29.60
N PHE A 666 5.38 19.93 29.48
CA PHE A 666 4.78 20.44 28.28
C PHE A 666 5.20 21.88 27.97
N ASP A 667 5.78 22.13 26.79
CA ASP A 667 6.15 23.47 26.29
C ASP A 667 4.94 24.12 25.61
N ILE A 668 4.25 24.99 26.33
CA ILE A 668 3.10 25.75 25.81
C ILE A 668 3.52 26.74 24.73
N GLY A 669 4.67 27.43 24.93
CA GLY A 669 5.10 28.52 24.07
C GLY A 669 5.33 28.04 22.64
N THR A 670 6.20 27.06 22.49
CA THR A 670 6.54 26.49 21.18
C THR A 670 5.37 25.75 20.59
N THR A 671 4.67 24.88 21.37
CA THR A 671 3.55 24.10 20.86
C THR A 671 2.40 24.99 20.37
N TYR A 672 2.06 26.06 21.11
CA TYR A 672 1.01 27.00 20.66
C TYR A 672 1.41 27.73 19.38
N SER A 673 2.67 28.13 19.25
CA SER A 673 3.17 28.75 18.00
C SER A 673 3.09 27.80 16.82
N LEU A 674 3.55 26.54 16.99
CA LEU A 674 3.46 25.49 15.98
C LEU A 674 2.00 25.21 15.58
N TRP A 675 1.14 24.97 16.57
CA TRP A 675 -0.28 24.66 16.36
C TRP A 675 -1.04 25.75 15.60
N THR A 676 -0.76 27.02 15.90
CA THR A 676 -1.54 28.14 15.36
C THR A 676 -0.97 28.72 14.05
N LYS A 677 0.35 28.58 13.84
CA LYS A 677 1.04 29.29 12.75
C LYS A 677 1.70 28.34 11.72
N THR A 678 2.06 27.11 12.13
CA THR A 678 2.87 26.21 11.32
C THR A 678 2.09 24.98 10.87
N PHE A 679 1.33 24.33 11.77
CA PHE A 679 0.67 23.07 11.49
C PHE A 679 -0.42 23.18 10.42
N ASP A 680 -0.38 22.28 9.44
CA ASP A 680 -1.32 22.16 8.33
C ASP A 680 -2.31 20.99 8.51
N ALA A 681 -1.89 19.88 9.12
CA ALA A 681 -2.74 18.70 9.27
C ALA A 681 -4.04 18.94 10.06
N PRO A 682 -4.12 19.81 11.10
CA PRO A 682 -5.41 20.12 11.71
C PRO A 682 -6.46 20.65 10.74
N LYS A 683 -6.04 21.34 9.66
CA LYS A 683 -6.95 21.89 8.63
C LYS A 683 -7.38 20.78 7.64
N SER A 684 -6.46 19.89 7.24
CA SER A 684 -6.78 18.82 6.29
C SER A 684 -7.58 17.71 6.96
N LEU A 685 -7.23 17.30 8.19
CA LEU A 685 -7.98 16.33 8.99
C LEU A 685 -9.41 16.79 9.29
N ALA A 686 -9.62 18.09 9.58
CA ALA A 686 -10.96 18.63 9.80
C ALA A 686 -11.89 18.60 8.55
N ARG A 687 -11.32 18.44 7.35
CA ARG A 687 -12.07 18.32 6.09
C ARG A 687 -12.37 16.89 5.68
N ARG A 688 -11.84 15.90 6.41
CA ARG A 688 -12.10 14.49 6.13
C ARG A 688 -13.57 14.15 6.38
N ASP A 689 -14.05 13.10 5.71
CA ASP A 689 -15.37 12.51 5.91
C ASP A 689 -15.18 11.09 6.51
N GLY A 690 -14.67 11.06 7.74
CA GLY A 690 -14.33 9.84 8.46
C GLY A 690 -12.91 9.33 8.19
N TRP A 691 -12.52 8.27 8.92
CA TRP A 691 -11.22 7.60 8.81
C TRP A 691 -11.41 6.12 8.46
N VAL A 692 -11.10 5.77 7.23
CA VAL A 692 -11.36 4.43 6.67
C VAL A 692 -10.28 3.42 7.08
N ASP A 693 -9.02 3.86 7.13
CA ASP A 693 -7.87 3.03 7.48
C ASP A 693 -7.71 2.92 9.00
N ARG A 694 -8.41 1.99 9.61
CA ARG A 694 -8.42 1.80 11.07
C ARG A 694 -7.03 1.61 11.68
N PRO A 695 -6.09 0.85 11.09
CA PRO A 695 -4.76 0.66 11.66
C PRO A 695 -3.93 1.93 11.80
N SER A 696 -4.18 2.96 10.99
CA SER A 696 -3.45 4.23 11.06
C SER A 696 -4.14 5.32 11.89
N VAL A 697 -5.20 4.97 12.63
CA VAL A 697 -6.00 5.90 13.44
C VAL A 697 -5.17 6.64 14.49
N GLY A 698 -4.02 6.11 14.88
CA GLY A 698 -3.08 6.75 15.78
C GLY A 698 -2.62 8.13 15.31
N ILE A 699 -2.54 8.37 13.99
CA ILE A 699 -2.10 9.65 13.44
C ILE A 699 -3.11 10.78 13.73
N PRO A 700 -4.40 10.73 13.32
CA PRO A 700 -5.36 11.75 13.72
C PRO A 700 -5.54 11.84 15.23
N TYR A 701 -5.39 10.73 15.97
CA TYR A 701 -5.46 10.72 17.43
C TYR A 701 -4.36 11.56 18.08
N VAL A 702 -3.13 11.54 17.57
CA VAL A 702 -2.03 12.39 18.06
C VAL A 702 -2.41 13.87 18.02
N TYR A 703 -3.10 14.34 16.97
CA TYR A 703 -3.58 15.73 16.89
C TYR A 703 -4.69 16.03 17.89
N ILE A 704 -5.65 15.12 18.04
CA ILE A 704 -6.73 15.27 19.03
C ILE A 704 -6.13 15.38 20.44
N ARG A 705 -5.22 14.48 20.78
CA ARG A 705 -4.52 14.49 22.08
C ARG A 705 -3.68 15.76 22.25
N THR A 706 -2.88 16.15 21.26
CA THR A 706 -2.03 17.35 21.33
C THR A 706 -2.88 18.60 21.54
N GLY A 707 -3.98 18.74 20.81
CA GLY A 707 -4.87 19.90 20.95
C GLY A 707 -5.58 19.94 22.30
N ALA A 708 -6.04 18.80 22.81
CA ALA A 708 -6.68 18.72 24.14
C ALA A 708 -5.69 19.09 25.26
N VAL A 709 -4.50 18.49 25.24
CA VAL A 709 -3.43 18.77 26.23
C VAL A 709 -2.95 20.23 26.14
N LEU A 710 -2.80 20.79 24.94
CA LEU A 710 -2.45 22.21 24.78
C LEU A 710 -3.55 23.13 25.33
N ALA A 711 -4.82 22.81 25.13
CA ALA A 711 -5.91 23.60 25.69
C ALA A 711 -5.95 23.53 27.24
N GLU A 712 -5.74 22.36 27.82
CA GLU A 712 -5.59 22.16 29.26
C GLU A 712 -4.44 23.02 29.84
N ALA A 713 -3.25 22.91 29.22
CA ALA A 713 -2.07 23.69 29.59
C ALA A 713 -2.30 25.21 29.53
N LEU A 714 -2.99 25.68 28.48
CA LEU A 714 -3.36 27.10 28.32
C LEU A 714 -4.33 27.58 29.42
N VAL A 715 -5.29 26.75 29.83
CA VAL A 715 -6.19 27.06 30.94
C VAL A 715 -5.38 27.19 32.26
N GLN A 716 -4.45 26.27 32.51
CA GLN A 716 -3.64 26.28 33.71
C GLN A 716 -2.81 27.57 33.86
N VAL A 717 -2.36 28.17 32.76
CA VAL A 717 -1.61 29.45 32.77
C VAL A 717 -2.52 30.69 32.55
N GLY A 718 -3.85 30.55 32.63
CA GLY A 718 -4.81 31.67 32.57
C GLY A 718 -5.12 32.14 31.12
N ARG A 719 -4.74 31.40 30.08
CA ARG A 719 -4.99 31.76 28.70
C ARG A 719 -6.27 31.11 28.13
N ALA A 720 -7.40 31.26 28.80
CA ALA A 720 -8.66 30.60 28.51
C ALA A 720 -9.18 30.90 27.05
N ALA A 721 -9.00 32.14 26.55
CA ALA A 721 -9.43 32.49 25.19
C ALA A 721 -8.64 31.73 24.10
N ASP A 722 -7.36 31.50 24.31
CA ASP A 722 -6.52 30.72 23.40
C ASP A 722 -6.83 29.22 23.50
N ALA A 723 -7.11 28.73 24.72
CA ALA A 723 -7.57 27.36 24.92
C ALA A 723 -8.85 27.05 24.16
N GLN A 724 -9.83 27.95 24.17
CA GLN A 724 -11.07 27.80 23.40
C GLN A 724 -10.81 27.69 21.88
N LYS A 725 -9.89 28.51 21.33
CA LYS A 725 -9.53 28.43 19.90
C LYS A 725 -8.89 27.10 19.52
N VAL A 726 -7.98 26.62 20.36
CA VAL A 726 -7.30 25.33 20.17
C VAL A 726 -8.34 24.21 20.24
N MET A 727 -9.20 24.20 21.25
CA MET A 727 -10.23 23.18 21.45
C MET A 727 -11.22 23.16 20.27
N ALA A 728 -11.67 24.31 19.79
CA ALA A 728 -12.56 24.39 18.63
C ALA A 728 -11.92 23.81 17.35
N THR A 729 -10.59 23.87 17.22
CA THR A 729 -9.88 23.21 16.10
C THR A 729 -9.79 21.70 16.33
N THR A 730 -9.49 21.27 17.55
CA THR A 730 -9.43 19.85 17.95
C THR A 730 -10.78 19.14 17.75
N GLU A 731 -11.88 19.77 18.11
CA GLU A 731 -13.24 19.26 17.88
C GLU A 731 -13.55 19.07 16.40
N ARG A 732 -13.11 20.02 15.55
CA ARG A 732 -13.27 19.88 14.09
C ARG A 732 -12.44 18.71 13.55
N VAL A 733 -11.21 18.49 14.04
CA VAL A 733 -10.39 17.35 13.69
C VAL A 733 -11.10 16.06 14.11
N ALA A 734 -11.56 15.96 15.34
CA ALA A 734 -12.27 14.78 15.84
C ALA A 734 -13.54 14.47 15.02
N LYS A 735 -14.31 15.51 14.66
CA LYS A 735 -15.51 15.37 13.82
C LYS A 735 -15.15 14.92 12.42
N GLY A 736 -14.18 15.57 11.77
CA GLY A 736 -13.78 15.25 10.40
C GLY A 736 -13.23 13.82 10.25
N THR A 737 -12.54 13.33 11.27
CA THR A 737 -11.98 11.97 11.28
C THR A 737 -12.94 10.92 11.87
N GLY A 738 -14.11 11.31 12.40
CA GLY A 738 -15.06 10.39 13.04
C GLY A 738 -14.57 9.82 14.38
N LEU A 739 -13.74 10.58 15.11
CA LEU A 739 -13.11 10.17 16.37
C LEU A 739 -13.60 10.98 17.58
N THR A 740 -14.85 11.44 17.55
CA THR A 740 -15.45 12.24 18.61
C THR A 740 -15.49 11.52 19.97
N ASP A 741 -15.65 10.19 19.96
CA ASP A 741 -15.69 9.40 21.20
C ASP A 741 -14.32 9.38 21.90
N LEU A 742 -13.22 9.41 21.13
CA LEU A 742 -11.87 9.50 21.68
C LEU A 742 -11.60 10.86 22.35
N LEU A 743 -12.12 11.93 21.76
CA LEU A 743 -12.04 13.26 22.39
C LEU A 743 -12.86 13.32 23.70
N ALA A 744 -14.08 12.76 23.70
CA ALA A 744 -14.91 12.71 24.89
C ALA A 744 -14.25 11.89 26.03
N ALA A 745 -13.60 10.76 25.71
CA ALA A 745 -12.87 9.97 26.69
C ALA A 745 -11.68 10.72 27.30
N GLN A 746 -10.98 11.55 26.53
CA GLN A 746 -9.88 12.37 27.03
C GLN A 746 -10.32 13.53 27.93
N GLN A 747 -11.51 14.08 27.69
CA GLN A 747 -12.06 15.15 28.55
C GLN A 747 -12.55 14.64 29.92
N GLN A 748 -12.68 13.32 30.09
CA GLN A 748 -13.10 12.67 31.36
C GLN A 748 -11.91 12.20 32.21
N GLN A 749 -10.71 12.15 31.65
CA GLN A 749 -9.46 11.86 32.38
C GLN A 749 -8.81 13.13 32.92
#